data_a63f615847b7ba4a54918a2d0fd48670
#
_entry.id   a63f615847b7ba4a54918a2d0fd48670
#
_cell.length_a   1.000
_cell.length_b   1.000
_cell.length_c   1.000
_cell.angle_alpha   90.00
_cell.angle_beta   90.00
_cell.angle_gamma   90.00
#
_symmetry.space_group_name_H-M   'P 1'
#
loop_
_entity.id
_entity.type
_entity.pdbx_description
1 polymer ?
#
loop_
_entity_poly.entity_id
_entity_poly.type
_entity_poly.pdbx_seq_one_letter_code
_entity_poly.pdbx_strand_id
1 'polypeptide(L)'
;MNRELFREAIEKIRVHLPEYLEEQGIDPNFNFTCIHPDHNDGNPSMGLPGEKVNFNCLGCGATGDIFTAAHYLEDKPLLGPEWIIENVKYLGDKYGIEMPEYDLSETDLYEIDTYKAYKLASDYIASRENGNYELFDKEMERRKWNPELLTELLIGTVSHNKYKEYMKSLGFTVKFLGEIDLIRKDLFNDDHMVFTVCDEYGRPCGFAARNLTYVKGDKSSGIKYVNQKTTGAKCNIYKKGSRLYGFHRATKNSPPLYIFEGYADVITAIHNGIKNTCCIGGTAFTTDHVIALKEAKQYDIVLALDSDEAGQNKTQKILDEKLAGHRDMKIRLINFPEGQDPDDFIRDNGASEFHELTKYDAFAWRLERYDDLVEDPQDICDQMIPFIVNEPNHCTKEIMVNTLSMHTGVSNKSIQNELNRLDNVHDAELQQEKSLIIDKMNKELRRDPDNAAHIMSMALNNIDNVSKVYNLDNFSKESWTETIRSNKEKEETESDQDPGFKLDGLPLLEKVLKGNWREDVFLCIGGSPNTGKTAIMASLAYNIAAYNDDVCVIFHTIDDSAGQFLPRLVCIANDDPTLEINHVMNPVYYKRPDLLDKRSFGYQKIDQLAQDGKLIVKDASAGGSLAYGESLVKYYQDKYPNRQIVYFLDNFHKLNEASGMSEKDERLKIKSFSHYVKNNIAVKYHIPVIATVEYTKLEPTKRPTNNNVAESVSIEYDCNLMCHLYNDMHAQGAAAKLYHRTIVDGEEVRLPRIEMSIGKNKITSFKDKMYFDFYPASSMYRCCDRSVAEDELSSAEQVSRQSFDNSKRATPGGRMVGVK
;
A
#
# COMPACT_ATOMS: atom_id res chain seq x y z
N MET A 1 7.15 -0.89 -21.69
CA MET A 1 6.34 0.31 -22.06
C MET A 1 7.00 1.57 -21.47
N ASN A 2 7.24 2.60 -22.28
CA ASN A 2 7.66 3.91 -21.75
C ASN A 2 6.44 4.59 -21.09
N ARG A 3 6.42 4.64 -19.77
CA ARG A 3 5.28 5.17 -18.98
C ARG A 3 4.96 6.64 -19.28
N GLU A 4 5.95 7.42 -19.65
CA GLU A 4 5.79 8.85 -19.94
C GLU A 4 5.10 9.03 -21.30
N LEU A 5 5.58 8.34 -22.34
CA LEU A 5 4.93 8.32 -23.66
C LEU A 5 3.51 7.77 -23.60
N PHE A 6 3.28 6.74 -22.77
CA PHE A 6 1.93 6.19 -22.59
C PHE A 6 0.99 7.20 -21.90
N ARG A 7 1.48 7.89 -20.86
CA ARG A 7 0.70 8.94 -20.19
C ARG A 7 0.39 10.11 -21.14
N GLU A 8 1.37 10.53 -21.94
CA GLU A 8 1.14 11.56 -22.95
C GLU A 8 0.10 11.15 -23.99
N ALA A 9 0.14 9.89 -24.44
CA ALA A 9 -0.86 9.35 -25.36
C ALA A 9 -2.26 9.34 -24.72
N ILE A 10 -2.39 8.92 -23.47
CA ILE A 10 -3.65 8.97 -22.70
C ILE A 10 -4.20 10.40 -22.65
N GLU A 11 -3.37 11.40 -22.30
CA GLU A 11 -3.83 12.80 -22.22
C GLU A 11 -4.23 13.34 -23.62
N LYS A 12 -3.54 12.94 -24.68
CA LYS A 12 -3.94 13.27 -26.05
C LYS A 12 -5.28 12.64 -26.46
N ILE A 13 -5.56 11.43 -26.02
CA ILE A 13 -6.83 10.75 -26.27
C ILE A 13 -7.97 11.45 -25.51
N ARG A 14 -7.76 11.86 -24.27
CA ARG A 14 -8.77 12.47 -23.40
C ARG A 14 -9.41 13.71 -23.99
N VAL A 15 -8.65 14.52 -24.73
CA VAL A 15 -9.17 15.76 -25.33
C VAL A 15 -10.22 15.52 -26.41
N HIS A 16 -10.31 14.30 -26.95
CA HIS A 16 -11.31 13.92 -27.95
C HIS A 16 -12.67 13.50 -27.35
N LEU A 17 -12.88 13.65 -26.03
CA LEU A 17 -14.17 13.32 -25.42
C LEU A 17 -15.36 14.02 -26.08
N PRO A 18 -15.32 15.34 -26.39
CA PRO A 18 -16.43 16.00 -27.08
C PRO A 18 -16.71 15.39 -28.47
N GLU A 19 -15.67 15.19 -29.26
CA GLU A 19 -15.74 14.58 -30.59
C GLU A 19 -16.32 13.16 -30.53
N TYR A 20 -15.86 12.36 -29.58
CA TYR A 20 -16.38 11.02 -29.31
C TYR A 20 -17.90 11.03 -29.02
N LEU A 21 -18.35 11.94 -28.17
CA LEU A 21 -19.77 12.06 -27.82
C LEU A 21 -20.62 12.52 -29.02
N GLU A 22 -20.11 13.45 -29.84
CA GLU A 22 -20.79 13.87 -31.09
C GLU A 22 -20.96 12.70 -32.06
N GLU A 23 -19.96 11.83 -32.21
CA GLU A 23 -20.03 10.63 -33.04
C GLU A 23 -21.07 9.64 -32.52
N GLN A 24 -21.33 9.63 -31.22
CA GLN A 24 -22.40 8.84 -30.59
C GLN A 24 -23.77 9.53 -30.62
N GLY A 25 -23.88 10.66 -31.33
CA GLY A 25 -25.13 11.43 -31.46
C GLY A 25 -25.48 12.28 -30.26
N ILE A 26 -24.51 12.57 -29.40
CA ILE A 26 -24.67 13.37 -28.17
C ILE A 26 -24.04 14.74 -28.38
N ASP A 27 -24.81 15.84 -28.23
CA ASP A 27 -24.25 17.18 -28.31
C ASP A 27 -23.52 17.57 -27.01
N PRO A 28 -22.17 17.70 -27.04
CA PRO A 28 -21.37 17.96 -25.84
C PRO A 28 -21.38 19.44 -25.40
N ASN A 29 -22.06 20.32 -26.12
CA ASN A 29 -22.13 21.74 -25.81
C ASN A 29 -23.27 22.10 -24.85
N PHE A 30 -24.21 21.19 -24.65
CA PHE A 30 -25.35 21.33 -23.73
C PHE A 30 -25.35 20.17 -22.74
N ASN A 31 -26.16 20.29 -21.68
CA ASN A 31 -26.43 19.13 -20.86
C ASN A 31 -27.18 18.07 -21.67
N PHE A 32 -26.76 16.84 -21.54
CA PHE A 32 -27.34 15.68 -22.22
C PHE A 32 -27.82 14.63 -21.23
N THR A 33 -28.61 13.68 -21.71
CA THR A 33 -29.08 12.54 -20.93
C THR A 33 -27.87 11.71 -20.43
N CYS A 34 -27.90 11.34 -19.17
CA CYS A 34 -26.81 10.58 -18.56
C CYS A 34 -26.49 9.29 -19.33
N ILE A 35 -25.24 9.10 -19.69
CA ILE A 35 -24.77 7.88 -20.38
C ILE A 35 -24.47 6.72 -19.43
N HIS A 36 -24.59 6.93 -18.11
CA HIS A 36 -24.40 5.84 -17.15
C HIS A 36 -25.55 4.82 -17.29
N PRO A 37 -25.25 3.52 -17.51
CA PRO A 37 -26.28 2.51 -17.85
C PRO A 37 -27.40 2.39 -16.81
N ASP A 38 -27.08 2.56 -15.53
CA ASP A 38 -28.03 2.38 -14.42
C ASP A 38 -28.78 3.68 -14.04
N HIS A 39 -28.63 4.78 -14.80
CA HIS A 39 -29.30 6.05 -14.53
C HIS A 39 -30.34 6.39 -15.63
N ASN A 40 -31.59 6.14 -15.33
CA ASN A 40 -32.69 6.58 -16.17
C ASN A 40 -32.94 8.08 -15.95
N ASP A 41 -32.29 8.90 -16.78
CA ASP A 41 -32.25 10.37 -16.68
C ASP A 41 -33.45 10.97 -17.40
N GLY A 42 -34.48 11.35 -16.65
CA GLY A 42 -35.69 11.99 -17.22
C GLY A 42 -35.49 13.42 -17.69
N ASN A 43 -34.45 14.10 -17.21
CA ASN A 43 -34.03 15.46 -17.64
C ASN A 43 -32.52 15.48 -17.84
N PRO A 44 -31.99 16.03 -18.95
CA PRO A 44 -30.58 16.09 -19.22
C PRO A 44 -29.78 16.65 -18.04
N SER A 45 -29.02 15.78 -17.35
CA SER A 45 -28.27 16.10 -16.14
C SER A 45 -26.77 15.90 -16.22
N MET A 46 -26.27 15.37 -17.34
CA MET A 46 -24.84 15.18 -17.58
C MET A 46 -24.27 16.25 -18.49
N GLY A 47 -23.06 16.73 -18.20
CA GLY A 47 -22.38 17.74 -19.00
C GLY A 47 -20.87 17.64 -18.90
N LEU A 48 -20.16 18.44 -19.70
CA LEU A 48 -18.71 18.52 -19.75
C LEU A 48 -18.22 19.80 -19.07
N PRO A 49 -17.75 19.74 -17.80
CA PRO A 49 -17.22 20.91 -17.10
C PRO A 49 -15.81 21.27 -17.57
N GLY A 50 -15.47 22.56 -17.51
CA GLY A 50 -14.09 23.07 -17.68
C GLY A 50 -13.49 22.76 -19.05
N GLU A 51 -12.38 22.06 -19.09
CA GLU A 51 -11.60 21.72 -20.29
C GLU A 51 -12.28 20.67 -21.20
N LYS A 52 -13.48 20.21 -20.85
CA LYS A 52 -14.26 19.21 -21.59
C LYS A 52 -13.57 17.85 -21.76
N VAL A 53 -12.61 17.52 -20.90
CA VAL A 53 -11.92 16.22 -20.92
C VAL A 53 -12.57 15.19 -20.00
N ASN A 54 -13.54 15.63 -19.21
CA ASN A 54 -14.34 14.77 -18.32
C ASN A 54 -15.82 15.15 -18.42
N PHE A 55 -16.69 14.18 -18.14
CA PHE A 55 -18.13 14.43 -17.96
C PHE A 55 -18.52 14.32 -16.48
N ASN A 56 -19.61 14.94 -16.09
CA ASN A 56 -20.20 14.84 -14.76
C ASN A 56 -21.72 14.88 -14.85
N CYS A 57 -22.39 13.94 -14.19
CA CYS A 57 -23.84 13.90 -14.06
C CYS A 57 -24.28 14.49 -12.72
N LEU A 58 -25.09 15.53 -12.73
CA LEU A 58 -25.60 16.16 -11.51
C LEU A 58 -26.70 15.32 -10.83
N GLY A 59 -27.32 14.38 -11.55
CA GLY A 59 -28.37 13.53 -11.04
C GLY A 59 -27.84 12.35 -10.23
N CYS A 60 -26.94 11.54 -10.82
CA CYS A 60 -26.40 10.33 -10.15
C CYS A 60 -24.95 10.47 -9.67
N GLY A 61 -24.28 11.60 -9.96
CA GLY A 61 -22.88 11.83 -9.60
C GLY A 61 -21.85 11.07 -10.46
N ALA A 62 -22.29 10.39 -11.52
CA ALA A 62 -21.37 9.68 -12.42
C ALA A 62 -20.40 10.67 -13.09
N THR A 63 -19.13 10.36 -13.05
CA THR A 63 -18.06 11.16 -13.66
C THR A 63 -17.08 10.23 -14.38
N GLY A 64 -16.47 10.72 -15.45
CA GLY A 64 -15.50 9.95 -16.21
C GLY A 64 -14.90 10.72 -17.36
N ASP A 65 -14.01 10.09 -18.09
CA ASP A 65 -13.37 10.59 -19.30
C ASP A 65 -13.83 9.81 -20.54
N ILE A 66 -13.15 10.00 -21.65
CA ILE A 66 -13.45 9.30 -22.92
C ILE A 66 -13.40 7.77 -22.79
N PHE A 67 -12.50 7.23 -21.97
CA PHE A 67 -12.40 5.78 -21.76
C PHE A 67 -13.61 5.25 -21.00
N THR A 68 -14.09 6.03 -20.03
CA THR A 68 -15.33 5.72 -19.30
C THR A 68 -16.55 5.88 -20.20
N ALA A 69 -16.58 6.88 -21.07
CA ALA A 69 -17.64 7.03 -22.05
C ALA A 69 -17.68 5.84 -23.02
N ALA A 70 -16.51 5.39 -23.52
CA ALA A 70 -16.42 4.21 -24.38
C ALA A 70 -16.85 2.92 -23.66
N HIS A 71 -16.63 2.84 -22.35
CA HIS A 71 -17.17 1.76 -21.55
C HIS A 71 -18.70 1.78 -21.49
N TYR A 72 -19.29 2.93 -21.20
CA TYR A 72 -20.74 3.04 -21.06
C TYR A 72 -21.52 2.89 -22.37
N LEU A 73 -20.94 3.34 -23.49
CA LEU A 73 -21.60 3.40 -24.79
C LEU A 73 -21.25 2.24 -25.72
N GLU A 74 -20.05 1.65 -25.58
CA GLU A 74 -19.56 0.60 -26.49
C GLU A 74 -19.04 -0.65 -25.73
N ASP A 75 -19.30 -0.75 -24.41
CA ASP A 75 -18.87 -1.87 -23.54
C ASP A 75 -17.34 -2.14 -23.56
N LYS A 76 -16.54 -1.07 -23.75
CA LYS A 76 -15.09 -1.20 -23.75
C LYS A 76 -14.55 -1.43 -22.32
N PRO A 77 -13.54 -2.29 -22.13
CA PRO A 77 -13.00 -2.54 -20.80
C PRO A 77 -12.35 -1.29 -20.20
N LEU A 78 -12.45 -1.12 -18.85
CA LEU A 78 -11.83 -0.01 -18.10
C LEU A 78 -10.59 -0.42 -17.31
N LEU A 79 -10.31 -1.71 -17.22
CA LEU A 79 -9.29 -2.25 -16.31
C LEU A 79 -8.53 -3.40 -16.96
N GLY A 80 -7.38 -3.69 -16.36
CA GLY A 80 -6.54 -4.79 -16.79
C GLY A 80 -5.81 -4.53 -18.12
N PRO A 81 -5.13 -5.54 -18.63
CA PRO A 81 -4.46 -5.46 -19.92
C PRO A 81 -5.43 -5.21 -21.09
N GLU A 82 -6.68 -5.68 -20.98
CA GLU A 82 -7.73 -5.48 -21.97
C GLU A 82 -8.05 -3.99 -22.16
N TRP A 83 -8.05 -3.21 -21.09
CA TRP A 83 -8.25 -1.76 -21.18
C TRP A 83 -7.26 -1.11 -22.14
N ILE A 84 -5.98 -1.52 -22.08
CA ILE A 84 -4.94 -0.97 -22.95
C ILE A 84 -5.20 -1.35 -24.41
N ILE A 85 -5.62 -2.60 -24.67
CA ILE A 85 -5.74 -3.14 -26.02
C ILE A 85 -7.07 -2.75 -26.67
N GLU A 86 -8.17 -2.89 -25.94
CA GLU A 86 -9.52 -2.80 -26.47
C GLU A 86 -10.19 -1.44 -26.27
N ASN A 87 -9.64 -0.60 -25.36
CA ASN A 87 -10.14 0.75 -25.14
C ASN A 87 -9.09 1.79 -25.52
N VAL A 88 -7.93 1.81 -24.86
CA VAL A 88 -6.92 2.86 -25.11
C VAL A 88 -6.38 2.80 -26.53
N LYS A 89 -5.96 1.62 -26.99
CA LYS A 89 -5.45 1.46 -28.36
C LYS A 89 -6.54 1.72 -29.40
N TYR A 90 -7.77 1.23 -29.15
CA TYR A 90 -8.92 1.49 -30.02
C TYR A 90 -9.15 2.99 -30.22
N LEU A 91 -9.18 3.76 -29.13
CA LEU A 91 -9.35 5.22 -29.20
C LEU A 91 -8.12 5.91 -29.79
N GLY A 92 -6.92 5.43 -29.48
CA GLY A 92 -5.67 5.92 -30.08
C GLY A 92 -5.67 5.76 -31.59
N ASP A 93 -5.99 4.58 -32.09
CA ASP A 93 -6.11 4.29 -33.53
C ASP A 93 -7.21 5.13 -34.19
N LYS A 94 -8.35 5.30 -33.51
CA LYS A 94 -9.50 6.07 -33.96
C LYS A 94 -9.16 7.56 -34.18
N TYR A 95 -8.38 8.15 -33.29
CA TYR A 95 -8.01 9.57 -33.33
C TYR A 95 -6.59 9.81 -33.88
N GLY A 96 -5.96 8.78 -34.44
CA GLY A 96 -4.63 8.90 -35.05
C GLY A 96 -3.50 9.20 -34.08
N ILE A 97 -3.65 8.81 -32.84
CA ILE A 97 -2.66 8.98 -31.78
C ILE A 97 -1.76 7.75 -31.74
N GLU A 98 -0.47 7.94 -32.00
CA GLU A 98 0.50 6.86 -31.97
C GLU A 98 0.70 6.34 -30.53
N MET A 99 0.37 5.06 -30.32
CA MET A 99 0.53 4.40 -29.04
C MET A 99 1.92 3.77 -28.93
N PRO A 100 2.60 3.89 -27.78
CA PRO A 100 3.85 3.17 -27.57
C PRO A 100 3.61 1.66 -27.58
N GLU A 101 4.57 0.89 -28.13
CA GLU A 101 4.49 -0.57 -28.14
C GLU A 101 4.30 -1.10 -26.73
N TYR A 102 3.28 -1.91 -26.56
CA TYR A 102 2.94 -2.62 -25.33
C TYR A 102 3.13 -4.12 -25.56
N ASP A 103 4.22 -4.66 -25.06
CA ASP A 103 4.46 -6.09 -25.02
C ASP A 103 3.69 -6.69 -23.85
N LEU A 104 2.67 -7.47 -24.16
CA LEU A 104 1.95 -8.25 -23.15
C LEU A 104 2.85 -9.37 -22.63
N SER A 105 2.92 -9.50 -21.30
CA SER A 105 3.53 -10.67 -20.69
C SER A 105 2.62 -11.91 -20.87
N GLU A 106 3.20 -13.10 -20.75
CA GLU A 106 2.40 -14.34 -20.73
C GLU A 106 1.34 -14.32 -19.63
N THR A 107 1.58 -13.63 -18.54
CA THR A 107 0.64 -13.46 -17.43
C THR A 107 -0.52 -12.55 -17.84
N ASP A 108 -0.25 -11.44 -18.52
CA ASP A 108 -1.29 -10.53 -19.03
C ASP A 108 -2.23 -11.25 -20.01
N LEU A 109 -1.66 -12.00 -20.95
CA LEU A 109 -2.43 -12.80 -21.92
C LEU A 109 -3.29 -13.86 -21.21
N TYR A 110 -2.72 -14.51 -20.19
CA TYR A 110 -3.45 -15.51 -19.42
C TYR A 110 -4.61 -14.88 -18.63
N GLU A 111 -4.44 -13.67 -18.10
CA GLU A 111 -5.47 -12.91 -17.40
C GLU A 111 -6.61 -12.52 -18.34
N ILE A 112 -6.28 -11.99 -19.54
CA ILE A 112 -7.25 -11.65 -20.60
C ILE A 112 -8.08 -12.87 -20.96
N ASP A 113 -7.41 -13.97 -21.29
CA ASP A 113 -8.11 -15.21 -21.68
C ASP A 113 -9.00 -15.73 -20.54
N THR A 114 -8.60 -15.52 -19.29
CA THR A 114 -9.37 -15.94 -18.13
C THR A 114 -10.65 -15.11 -17.99
N TYR A 115 -10.58 -13.77 -17.99
CA TYR A 115 -11.78 -12.92 -17.95
C TYR A 115 -12.71 -13.17 -19.13
N LYS A 116 -12.15 -13.33 -20.33
CA LYS A 116 -12.92 -13.70 -21.52
C LYS A 116 -13.65 -15.03 -21.36
N ALA A 117 -12.97 -16.05 -20.84
CA ALA A 117 -13.58 -17.34 -20.57
C ALA A 117 -14.71 -17.25 -19.52
N TYR A 118 -14.51 -16.49 -18.44
CA TYR A 118 -15.53 -16.26 -17.42
C TYR A 118 -16.75 -15.50 -17.99
N LYS A 119 -16.52 -14.47 -18.78
CA LYS A 119 -17.61 -13.71 -19.43
C LYS A 119 -18.45 -14.62 -20.34
N LEU A 120 -17.82 -15.35 -21.25
CA LEU A 120 -18.49 -16.25 -22.17
C LEU A 120 -19.20 -17.41 -21.44
N ALA A 121 -18.62 -17.91 -20.36
CA ALA A 121 -19.25 -18.91 -19.50
C ALA A 121 -20.51 -18.35 -18.81
N SER A 122 -20.45 -17.14 -18.27
CA SER A 122 -21.59 -16.50 -17.60
C SER A 122 -22.75 -16.22 -18.57
N ASP A 123 -22.44 -15.76 -19.78
CA ASP A 123 -23.46 -15.51 -20.82
C ASP A 123 -24.12 -16.80 -21.25
N TYR A 124 -23.35 -17.87 -21.42
CA TYR A 124 -23.87 -19.19 -21.75
C TYR A 124 -24.79 -19.75 -20.66
N ILE A 125 -24.40 -19.59 -19.39
CA ILE A 125 -25.20 -20.01 -18.23
C ILE A 125 -26.54 -19.27 -18.19
N ALA A 126 -26.50 -17.97 -18.42
CA ALA A 126 -27.69 -17.10 -18.34
C ALA A 126 -28.66 -17.25 -19.53
N SER A 127 -28.25 -17.81 -20.67
CA SER A 127 -29.01 -17.83 -21.92
C SER A 127 -30.28 -18.70 -21.90
N ARG A 128 -30.51 -19.55 -20.89
CA ARG A 128 -31.66 -20.45 -20.71
C ARG A 128 -31.91 -21.45 -21.87
N GLU A 129 -30.97 -21.62 -22.79
CA GLU A 129 -31.11 -22.53 -23.93
C GLU A 129 -30.31 -23.84 -23.74
N ASN A 130 -29.46 -23.93 -22.77
CA ASN A 130 -28.32 -24.84 -22.75
C ASN A 130 -28.33 -25.85 -21.60
N GLY A 131 -29.45 -26.00 -20.89
CA GLY A 131 -29.60 -26.89 -19.74
C GLY A 131 -31.00 -27.53 -19.65
N ASN A 132 -31.18 -28.43 -18.67
CA ASN A 132 -32.48 -28.86 -18.25
C ASN A 132 -32.99 -27.96 -17.13
N TYR A 133 -34.02 -27.20 -17.44
CA TYR A 133 -34.56 -26.17 -16.52
C TYR A 133 -35.67 -26.68 -15.61
N GLU A 134 -36.05 -27.96 -15.64
CA GLU A 134 -37.15 -28.48 -14.82
C GLU A 134 -36.98 -28.22 -13.30
N LEU A 135 -35.81 -28.56 -12.76
CA LEU A 135 -35.50 -28.32 -11.35
C LEU A 135 -35.26 -26.82 -11.05
N PHE A 136 -34.64 -26.13 -11.98
CA PHE A 136 -34.42 -24.70 -11.90
C PHE A 136 -35.72 -23.90 -11.84
N ASP A 137 -36.66 -24.20 -12.73
CA ASP A 137 -37.95 -23.50 -12.78
C ASP A 137 -38.82 -23.83 -11.55
N LYS A 138 -38.80 -25.05 -11.04
CA LYS A 138 -39.43 -25.39 -9.74
C LYS A 138 -38.89 -24.56 -8.58
N GLU A 139 -37.57 -24.38 -8.51
CA GLU A 139 -36.94 -23.57 -7.44
C GLU A 139 -37.27 -22.08 -7.63
N MET A 140 -37.27 -21.59 -8.84
CA MET A 140 -37.63 -20.22 -9.21
C MET A 140 -39.11 -19.94 -8.83
N GLU A 141 -40.04 -20.83 -9.19
CA GLU A 141 -41.47 -20.72 -8.83
C GLU A 141 -41.65 -20.78 -7.33
N ARG A 142 -40.97 -21.69 -6.63
CA ARG A 142 -41.02 -21.81 -5.17
C ARG A 142 -40.62 -20.51 -4.48
N ARG A 143 -39.63 -19.80 -5.03
CA ARG A 143 -39.10 -18.53 -4.50
C ARG A 143 -39.80 -17.29 -5.06
N LYS A 144 -40.74 -17.48 -5.98
CA LYS A 144 -41.45 -16.40 -6.69
C LYS A 144 -40.53 -15.45 -7.45
N TRP A 145 -39.36 -15.92 -7.94
CA TRP A 145 -38.44 -15.08 -8.66
C TRP A 145 -38.84 -14.86 -10.12
N ASN A 146 -38.48 -13.69 -10.66
CA ASN A 146 -38.72 -13.34 -12.05
C ASN A 146 -37.60 -13.90 -12.93
N PRO A 147 -37.90 -14.61 -14.06
CA PRO A 147 -36.90 -15.16 -14.98
C PRO A 147 -35.97 -14.10 -15.59
N GLU A 148 -36.50 -12.92 -15.91
CA GLU A 148 -35.72 -11.81 -16.49
C GLU A 148 -34.66 -11.34 -15.50
N LEU A 149 -35.02 -11.23 -14.23
CA LEU A 149 -34.07 -10.87 -13.16
C LEU A 149 -32.94 -11.89 -13.06
N LEU A 150 -33.25 -13.20 -13.10
CA LEU A 150 -32.22 -14.22 -13.01
C LEU A 150 -31.24 -14.16 -14.20
N THR A 151 -31.75 -13.86 -15.39
CA THR A 151 -30.91 -13.63 -16.57
C THR A 151 -30.02 -12.38 -16.40
N GLU A 152 -30.58 -11.29 -15.91
CA GLU A 152 -29.85 -10.06 -15.60
C GLU A 152 -28.74 -10.29 -14.53
N LEU A 153 -29.02 -11.14 -13.54
CA LEU A 153 -28.05 -11.52 -12.51
C LEU A 153 -27.05 -12.59 -12.95
N LEU A 154 -27.11 -13.00 -14.22
CA LEU A 154 -26.25 -14.04 -14.82
C LEU A 154 -26.38 -15.38 -14.07
N ILE A 155 -27.61 -15.78 -13.79
CA ILE A 155 -27.94 -17.01 -13.06
C ILE A 155 -28.66 -17.98 -14.02
N GLY A 156 -28.23 -19.24 -14.02
CA GLY A 156 -28.81 -20.26 -14.85
C GLY A 156 -28.42 -21.67 -14.46
N THR A 157 -28.62 -22.60 -15.37
CA THR A 157 -28.17 -23.97 -15.26
C THR A 157 -27.62 -24.45 -16.60
N VAL A 158 -26.76 -25.47 -16.59
CA VAL A 158 -26.12 -25.97 -17.82
C VAL A 158 -26.02 -27.48 -17.85
N SER A 159 -26.25 -28.05 -19.02
CA SER A 159 -25.85 -29.43 -19.26
C SER A 159 -24.33 -29.52 -19.41
N HIS A 160 -23.68 -30.17 -18.47
CA HIS A 160 -22.22 -30.19 -18.36
C HIS A 160 -21.47 -30.49 -19.65
N ASN A 161 -21.96 -31.53 -20.41
CA ASN A 161 -21.29 -31.91 -21.64
C ASN A 161 -21.46 -30.88 -22.76
N LYS A 162 -22.65 -30.30 -22.90
CA LYS A 162 -22.91 -29.23 -23.87
C LYS A 162 -22.08 -27.98 -23.54
N TYR A 163 -22.06 -27.59 -22.29
CA TYR A 163 -21.26 -26.47 -21.81
C TYR A 163 -19.76 -26.65 -22.09
N LYS A 164 -19.23 -27.85 -21.79
CA LYS A 164 -17.82 -28.13 -22.04
C LYS A 164 -17.47 -28.09 -23.53
N GLU A 165 -18.35 -28.63 -24.39
CA GLU A 165 -18.15 -28.59 -25.86
C GLU A 165 -18.28 -27.14 -26.39
N TYR A 166 -19.19 -26.34 -25.84
CA TYR A 166 -19.31 -24.94 -26.19
C TYR A 166 -18.00 -24.19 -25.87
N MET A 167 -17.48 -24.31 -24.65
CA MET A 167 -16.23 -23.64 -24.26
C MET A 167 -15.02 -24.07 -25.12
N LYS A 168 -14.99 -25.33 -25.52
CA LYS A 168 -13.98 -25.84 -26.49
C LYS A 168 -14.15 -25.24 -27.87
N SER A 169 -15.37 -25.06 -28.35
CA SER A 169 -15.66 -24.49 -29.66
C SER A 169 -15.23 -23.03 -29.78
N LEU A 170 -15.10 -22.33 -28.66
CA LEU A 170 -14.55 -20.98 -28.56
C LEU A 170 -13.01 -20.92 -28.58
N GLY A 171 -12.34 -22.09 -28.70
CA GLY A 171 -10.90 -22.19 -28.81
C GLY A 171 -10.16 -22.44 -27.48
N PHE A 172 -10.88 -22.53 -26.36
CA PHE A 172 -10.24 -22.80 -25.07
C PHE A 172 -9.85 -24.28 -24.94
N THR A 173 -8.62 -24.53 -24.46
CA THR A 173 -8.16 -25.89 -24.21
C THR A 173 -8.73 -26.46 -22.92
N VAL A 174 -8.95 -27.76 -22.87
CA VAL A 174 -9.42 -28.46 -21.65
C VAL A 174 -8.46 -28.25 -20.48
N LYS A 175 -7.15 -28.16 -20.76
CA LYS A 175 -6.12 -27.86 -19.76
C LYS A 175 -6.34 -26.50 -19.14
N PHE A 176 -6.47 -25.45 -19.96
CA PHE A 176 -6.71 -24.10 -19.50
C PHE A 176 -8.01 -23.99 -18.69
N LEU A 177 -9.12 -24.51 -19.24
CA LEU A 177 -10.42 -24.51 -18.54
C LEU A 177 -10.36 -25.27 -17.19
N GLY A 178 -9.55 -26.32 -17.09
CA GLY A 178 -9.30 -27.04 -15.84
C GLY A 178 -8.48 -26.23 -14.85
N GLU A 179 -7.47 -25.50 -15.32
CA GLU A 179 -6.64 -24.64 -14.50
C GLU A 179 -7.44 -23.48 -13.87
N ILE A 180 -8.41 -22.92 -14.59
CA ILE A 180 -9.30 -21.84 -14.11
C ILE A 180 -10.63 -22.36 -13.52
N ASP A 181 -10.76 -23.65 -13.25
CA ASP A 181 -11.91 -24.33 -12.60
C ASP A 181 -13.26 -24.16 -13.32
N LEU A 182 -13.25 -24.01 -14.65
CA LEU A 182 -14.46 -23.79 -15.47
C LEU A 182 -15.13 -25.06 -16.02
N ILE A 183 -14.56 -26.24 -15.82
CA ILE A 183 -15.12 -27.51 -16.31
C ILE A 183 -15.40 -28.53 -15.19
N ARG A 184 -15.62 -28.04 -14.00
CA ARG A 184 -15.91 -28.88 -12.84
C ARG A 184 -17.36 -29.34 -12.83
N LYS A 185 -17.59 -30.66 -12.88
CA LYS A 185 -18.92 -31.24 -13.01
C LYS A 185 -19.82 -31.00 -11.81
N ASP A 186 -19.29 -30.95 -10.60
CA ASP A 186 -20.04 -30.63 -9.37
C ASP A 186 -20.42 -29.14 -9.23
N LEU A 187 -19.95 -28.29 -10.14
CA LEU A 187 -20.31 -26.87 -10.20
C LEU A 187 -21.24 -26.59 -11.40
N PHE A 188 -20.95 -27.20 -12.55
CA PHE A 188 -21.65 -26.96 -13.82
C PHE A 188 -22.39 -28.22 -14.26
N ASN A 189 -23.66 -28.36 -13.87
CA ASN A 189 -24.55 -29.44 -14.35
C ASN A 189 -26.03 -29.04 -14.21
N ASP A 190 -26.93 -29.88 -14.76
CA ASP A 190 -28.38 -29.66 -14.81
C ASP A 190 -29.08 -29.69 -13.42
N ASP A 191 -28.46 -30.28 -12.41
CA ASP A 191 -28.99 -30.38 -11.06
C ASP A 191 -28.64 -29.17 -10.20
N HIS A 192 -27.92 -28.20 -10.79
CA HIS A 192 -27.42 -27.03 -10.06
C HIS A 192 -27.94 -25.72 -10.64
N MET A 193 -28.29 -24.79 -9.76
CA MET A 193 -28.46 -23.39 -10.09
C MET A 193 -27.12 -22.68 -9.89
N VAL A 194 -26.56 -22.15 -10.98
CA VAL A 194 -25.23 -21.54 -10.99
C VAL A 194 -25.38 -20.02 -10.88
N PHE A 195 -24.65 -19.42 -9.93
CA PHE A 195 -24.55 -17.99 -9.67
C PHE A 195 -23.21 -17.46 -10.20
N THR A 196 -23.25 -16.42 -11.01
CA THR A 196 -22.04 -15.73 -11.45
C THR A 196 -21.60 -14.73 -10.40
N VAL A 197 -20.38 -14.87 -9.89
CA VAL A 197 -19.75 -13.92 -8.97
C VAL A 197 -18.96 -12.92 -9.81
N CYS A 198 -19.23 -11.63 -9.59
CA CYS A 198 -18.51 -10.55 -10.26
C CYS A 198 -17.54 -9.85 -9.30
N ASP A 199 -16.51 -9.24 -9.86
CA ASP A 199 -15.63 -8.34 -9.13
C ASP A 199 -16.33 -6.98 -8.87
N GLU A 200 -15.64 -6.05 -8.23
CA GLU A 200 -16.12 -4.71 -7.87
C GLU A 200 -16.52 -3.86 -9.09
N TYR A 201 -16.07 -4.23 -10.27
CA TYR A 201 -16.35 -3.56 -11.54
C TYR A 201 -17.46 -4.25 -12.35
N GLY A 202 -17.99 -5.36 -11.86
CA GLY A 202 -19.05 -6.12 -12.52
C GLY A 202 -18.55 -7.17 -13.51
N ARG A 203 -17.22 -7.41 -13.61
CA ARG A 203 -16.69 -8.46 -14.48
C ARG A 203 -16.87 -9.83 -13.84
N PRO A 204 -17.40 -10.83 -14.55
CA PRO A 204 -17.46 -12.20 -14.05
C PRO A 204 -16.05 -12.69 -13.65
N CYS A 205 -15.91 -13.14 -12.41
CA CYS A 205 -14.62 -13.56 -11.85
C CYS A 205 -14.68 -14.90 -11.14
N GLY A 206 -15.88 -15.48 -10.95
CA GLY A 206 -16.05 -16.76 -10.29
C GLY A 206 -17.48 -17.27 -10.36
N PHE A 207 -17.68 -18.50 -9.87
CA PHE A 207 -19.00 -19.12 -9.86
C PHE A 207 -19.26 -19.84 -8.53
N ALA A 208 -20.53 -19.86 -8.16
CA ALA A 208 -21.06 -20.71 -7.10
C ALA A 208 -22.28 -21.46 -7.64
N ALA A 209 -22.63 -22.58 -7.02
CA ALA A 209 -23.80 -23.33 -7.44
C ALA A 209 -24.55 -23.86 -6.24
N ARG A 210 -25.89 -23.84 -6.33
CA ARG A 210 -26.80 -24.50 -5.41
C ARG A 210 -27.25 -25.82 -6.02
N ASN A 211 -27.03 -26.90 -5.30
CA ASN A 211 -27.55 -28.21 -5.64
C ASN A 211 -29.09 -28.22 -5.39
N LEU A 212 -29.88 -28.35 -6.46
CA LEU A 212 -31.34 -28.33 -6.42
C LEU A 212 -31.93 -29.68 -5.99
N THR A 213 -31.14 -30.75 -5.96
CA THR A 213 -31.52 -32.09 -5.47
C THR A 213 -31.12 -32.32 -4.02
N TYR A 214 -30.51 -31.32 -3.35
CA TYR A 214 -30.07 -31.45 -1.97
C TYR A 214 -31.22 -31.62 -0.99
N VAL A 215 -31.12 -32.66 -0.14
CA VAL A 215 -32.03 -32.94 0.96
C VAL A 215 -31.27 -32.89 2.27
N LYS A 216 -31.74 -32.01 3.20
CA LYS A 216 -31.12 -31.86 4.53
C LYS A 216 -31.19 -33.17 5.30
N GLY A 217 -30.03 -33.65 5.74
CA GLY A 217 -29.91 -34.94 6.49
C GLY A 217 -29.60 -36.15 5.61
N ASP A 218 -29.78 -36.07 4.31
CA ASP A 218 -29.43 -37.15 3.37
C ASP A 218 -28.01 -36.91 2.77
N LYS A 219 -27.02 -37.66 3.25
CA LYS A 219 -25.64 -37.57 2.76
C LYS A 219 -25.51 -37.98 1.28
N SER A 220 -26.46 -38.76 0.74
CA SER A 220 -26.43 -39.18 -0.68
C SER A 220 -26.78 -38.05 -1.63
N SER A 221 -27.51 -37.04 -1.16
CA SER A 221 -27.87 -35.84 -1.95
C SER A 221 -26.72 -34.84 -2.17
N GLY A 222 -25.53 -35.08 -1.59
CA GLY A 222 -24.34 -34.27 -1.78
C GLY A 222 -24.29 -33.02 -0.92
N ILE A 223 -23.66 -31.95 -1.43
CA ILE A 223 -23.44 -30.69 -0.72
C ILE A 223 -24.45 -29.65 -1.22
N LYS A 224 -25.06 -28.88 -0.30
CA LYS A 224 -26.07 -27.85 -0.65
C LYS A 224 -25.53 -26.74 -1.56
N TYR A 225 -24.33 -26.22 -1.25
CA TYR A 225 -23.67 -25.18 -2.04
C TYR A 225 -22.27 -25.59 -2.39
N VAL A 226 -21.90 -25.43 -3.66
CA VAL A 226 -20.56 -25.63 -4.19
C VAL A 226 -20.01 -24.29 -4.65
N ASN A 227 -18.83 -23.94 -4.23
CA ASN A 227 -18.16 -22.74 -4.70
C ASN A 227 -16.93 -23.11 -5.54
N GLN A 228 -16.61 -22.25 -6.49
CA GLN A 228 -15.38 -22.35 -7.24
C GLN A 228 -14.18 -22.33 -6.29
N LYS A 229 -13.16 -23.09 -6.61
CA LYS A 229 -11.90 -23.10 -5.86
C LYS A 229 -11.13 -21.82 -6.16
N THR A 230 -10.47 -21.28 -5.15
CA THR A 230 -9.47 -20.25 -5.38
C THR A 230 -8.37 -20.88 -6.23
N THR A 231 -8.25 -20.45 -7.48
CA THR A 231 -7.26 -20.98 -8.42
C THR A 231 -5.92 -20.30 -8.15
N GLY A 232 -4.94 -21.08 -7.72
CA GLY A 232 -3.57 -20.59 -7.57
C GLY A 232 -2.78 -20.84 -8.84
N ALA A 233 -1.82 -20.06 -9.11
CA ALA A 233 -0.54 -20.18 -9.77
C ALA A 233 -0.28 -19.17 -10.89
N LYS A 234 -1.14 -18.95 -11.87
CA LYS A 234 -0.83 -17.99 -12.94
C LYS A 234 -1.68 -16.72 -12.91
N CYS A 235 -2.96 -16.83 -12.56
CA CYS A 235 -3.87 -15.69 -12.46
C CYS A 235 -4.93 -16.01 -11.39
N ASN A 236 -4.92 -15.24 -10.30
CA ASN A 236 -5.85 -15.45 -9.19
C ASN A 236 -6.94 -14.36 -9.21
N ILE A 237 -7.86 -14.50 -10.18
CA ILE A 237 -8.98 -13.57 -10.36
C ILE A 237 -10.02 -13.79 -9.25
N TYR A 238 -10.29 -15.05 -8.87
CA TYR A 238 -11.27 -15.40 -7.87
C TYR A 238 -10.63 -15.68 -6.51
N LYS A 239 -10.89 -14.79 -5.55
CA LYS A 239 -10.58 -14.99 -4.12
C LYS A 239 -11.88 -14.97 -3.36
N LYS A 240 -12.39 -16.14 -3.01
CA LYS A 240 -13.67 -16.28 -2.33
C LYS A 240 -13.79 -15.41 -1.06
N GLY A 241 -12.73 -15.32 -0.27
CA GLY A 241 -12.71 -14.55 0.98
C GLY A 241 -12.60 -13.03 0.80
N SER A 242 -12.51 -12.50 -0.42
CA SER A 242 -12.47 -11.06 -0.69
C SER A 242 -13.62 -10.56 -1.56
N ARG A 243 -14.55 -11.45 -1.95
CA ARG A 243 -15.65 -11.12 -2.85
C ARG A 243 -17.00 -11.25 -2.14
N LEU A 244 -17.76 -10.16 -2.13
CA LEU A 244 -19.16 -10.14 -1.73
C LEU A 244 -20.04 -10.27 -2.99
N TYR A 245 -20.91 -11.27 -3.03
CA TYR A 245 -21.79 -11.47 -4.17
C TYR A 245 -22.77 -10.29 -4.30
N GLY A 246 -22.93 -9.75 -5.48
CA GLY A 246 -23.81 -8.62 -5.77
C GLY A 246 -23.24 -7.24 -5.40
N PHE A 247 -22.04 -7.18 -4.83
CA PHE A 247 -21.43 -5.95 -4.30
C PHE A 247 -21.32 -4.83 -5.35
N HIS A 248 -20.86 -5.12 -6.57
CA HIS A 248 -20.74 -4.17 -7.67
C HIS A 248 -22.05 -3.47 -8.06
N ARG A 249 -23.21 -4.14 -7.81
CA ARG A 249 -24.54 -3.58 -8.03
C ARG A 249 -25.01 -2.79 -6.80
N ALA A 250 -24.80 -3.37 -5.63
CA ALA A 250 -25.22 -2.80 -4.37
C ALA A 250 -24.60 -1.42 -4.11
N THR A 251 -23.30 -1.25 -4.41
CA THR A 251 -22.56 0.00 -4.20
C THR A 251 -23.02 1.17 -5.08
N LYS A 252 -23.76 0.90 -6.12
CA LYS A 252 -24.38 1.94 -6.98
C LYS A 252 -25.65 2.55 -6.39
N ASN A 253 -26.16 2.00 -5.30
CA ASN A 253 -27.38 2.43 -4.63
C ASN A 253 -27.08 3.21 -3.34
N SER A 254 -28.08 3.94 -2.86
CA SER A 254 -27.95 4.74 -1.63
C SER A 254 -27.76 3.85 -0.39
N PRO A 255 -26.96 4.29 0.60
CA PRO A 255 -26.84 3.62 1.88
C PRO A 255 -28.19 3.48 2.62
N PRO A 256 -28.31 2.53 3.53
CA PRO A 256 -27.30 1.58 3.98
C PRO A 256 -27.12 0.38 3.03
N LEU A 257 -25.92 -0.21 3.03
CA LEU A 257 -25.69 -1.49 2.36
C LEU A 257 -26.14 -2.65 3.26
N TYR A 258 -27.03 -3.49 2.77
CA TYR A 258 -27.46 -4.71 3.46
C TYR A 258 -26.56 -5.89 3.09
N ILE A 259 -26.06 -6.59 4.11
CA ILE A 259 -25.16 -7.75 3.93
C ILE A 259 -25.88 -9.00 4.46
N PHE A 260 -26.24 -9.88 3.54
CA PHE A 260 -26.87 -11.17 3.83
C PHE A 260 -25.86 -12.32 3.93
N GLU A 261 -26.33 -13.48 4.35
CA GLU A 261 -25.52 -14.68 4.39
C GLU A 261 -25.42 -15.39 3.03
N GLY A 262 -26.56 -15.56 2.35
CA GLY A 262 -26.70 -16.42 1.17
C GLY A 262 -27.08 -15.70 -0.12
N TYR A 263 -26.87 -16.40 -1.22
CA TYR A 263 -27.21 -15.92 -2.58
C TYR A 263 -28.72 -15.71 -2.76
N ALA A 264 -29.53 -16.59 -2.17
CA ALA A 264 -30.97 -16.52 -2.28
C ALA A 264 -31.56 -15.27 -1.66
N ASP A 265 -31.01 -14.86 -0.50
CA ASP A 265 -31.47 -13.68 0.23
C ASP A 265 -31.28 -12.41 -0.61
N VAL A 266 -30.13 -12.29 -1.28
CA VAL A 266 -29.83 -11.18 -2.20
C VAL A 266 -30.77 -11.17 -3.39
N ILE A 267 -31.03 -12.33 -4.02
CA ILE A 267 -31.92 -12.42 -5.18
C ILE A 267 -33.34 -12.03 -4.79
N THR A 268 -33.85 -12.56 -3.68
CA THR A 268 -35.18 -12.23 -3.16
C THR A 268 -35.29 -10.77 -2.76
N ALA A 269 -34.24 -10.21 -2.15
CA ALA A 269 -34.19 -8.78 -1.83
C ALA A 269 -34.27 -7.90 -3.08
N ILE A 270 -33.45 -8.18 -4.09
CA ILE A 270 -33.44 -7.44 -5.37
C ILE A 270 -34.82 -7.58 -6.08
N HIS A 271 -35.38 -8.80 -6.11
CA HIS A 271 -36.67 -9.07 -6.70
C HIS A 271 -37.78 -8.20 -6.08
N ASN A 272 -37.72 -7.98 -4.77
CA ASN A 272 -38.65 -7.13 -4.05
C ASN A 272 -38.26 -5.63 -4.01
N GLY A 273 -37.26 -5.21 -4.80
CA GLY A 273 -36.87 -3.80 -4.95
C GLY A 273 -35.78 -3.30 -3.97
N ILE A 274 -35.26 -4.17 -3.10
CA ILE A 274 -34.14 -3.84 -2.17
C ILE A 274 -32.83 -4.04 -2.93
N LYS A 275 -32.36 -2.99 -3.62
CA LYS A 275 -31.22 -3.09 -4.57
C LYS A 275 -29.84 -2.96 -3.95
N ASN A 276 -29.74 -2.32 -2.77
CA ASN A 276 -28.50 -2.08 -2.03
C ASN A 276 -28.08 -3.28 -1.18
N THR A 277 -28.02 -4.45 -1.80
CA THR A 277 -27.82 -5.73 -1.13
C THR A 277 -26.66 -6.54 -1.70
N CYS A 278 -25.89 -7.17 -0.81
CA CYS A 278 -24.86 -8.15 -1.17
C CYS A 278 -24.83 -9.30 -0.16
N CYS A 279 -24.09 -10.37 -0.42
CA CYS A 279 -23.91 -11.43 0.57
C CYS A 279 -22.49 -12.00 0.63
N ILE A 280 -22.24 -12.68 1.75
CA ILE A 280 -20.97 -13.36 2.05
C ILE A 280 -20.80 -14.64 1.21
N GLY A 281 -21.91 -15.22 0.68
CA GLY A 281 -21.88 -16.40 -0.16
C GLY A 281 -21.52 -17.70 0.58
N GLY A 282 -21.94 -17.84 1.84
CA GLY A 282 -21.71 -19.04 2.66
C GLY A 282 -20.26 -19.21 3.12
N THR A 283 -19.49 -18.15 3.17
CA THR A 283 -18.12 -18.07 3.72
C THR A 283 -18.08 -17.34 5.05
N ALA A 284 -16.93 -17.35 5.71
CA ALA A 284 -16.70 -16.43 6.81
C ALA A 284 -16.55 -15.00 6.28
N PHE A 285 -17.07 -14.03 7.00
CA PHE A 285 -16.76 -12.61 6.77
C PHE A 285 -15.30 -12.35 7.14
N THR A 286 -14.54 -11.73 6.25
CA THR A 286 -13.08 -11.59 6.37
C THR A 286 -12.65 -10.14 6.49
N THR A 287 -11.40 -9.91 6.87
CA THR A 287 -10.79 -8.58 6.84
C THR A 287 -10.73 -8.00 5.41
N ASP A 288 -10.56 -8.85 4.38
CA ASP A 288 -10.58 -8.40 2.98
C ASP A 288 -11.96 -7.85 2.59
N HIS A 289 -13.05 -8.40 3.13
CA HIS A 289 -14.39 -7.82 2.93
C HIS A 289 -14.50 -6.42 3.55
N VAL A 290 -13.93 -6.20 4.73
CA VAL A 290 -13.90 -4.86 5.36
C VAL A 290 -13.10 -3.88 4.52
N ILE A 291 -11.96 -4.32 3.99
CA ILE A 291 -11.14 -3.50 3.07
C ILE A 291 -11.95 -3.13 1.83
N ALA A 292 -12.60 -4.09 1.19
CA ALA A 292 -13.43 -3.84 0.00
C ALA A 292 -14.58 -2.86 0.28
N LEU A 293 -15.25 -2.96 1.45
CA LEU A 293 -16.27 -2.02 1.87
C LEU A 293 -15.73 -0.59 1.99
N LYS A 294 -14.55 -0.42 2.61
CA LYS A 294 -13.92 0.88 2.79
C LYS A 294 -13.41 1.49 1.46
N GLU A 295 -12.81 0.70 0.60
CA GLU A 295 -12.37 1.12 -0.73
C GLU A 295 -13.55 1.62 -1.58
N ALA A 296 -14.70 0.95 -1.48
CA ALA A 296 -15.95 1.38 -2.10
C ALA A 296 -16.69 2.47 -1.31
N LYS A 297 -16.12 3.01 -0.23
CA LYS A 297 -16.71 4.05 0.65
C LYS A 297 -18.08 3.65 1.24
N GLN A 298 -18.30 2.36 1.47
CA GLN A 298 -19.51 1.84 2.10
C GLN A 298 -19.33 1.80 3.61
N TYR A 299 -19.57 2.94 4.26
CA TYR A 299 -19.37 3.11 5.70
C TYR A 299 -20.66 2.92 6.52
N ASP A 300 -21.84 2.82 5.89
CA ASP A 300 -23.12 2.56 6.53
C ASP A 300 -23.64 1.20 6.08
N ILE A 301 -23.48 0.18 6.94
CA ILE A 301 -23.84 -1.21 6.65
C ILE A 301 -24.86 -1.75 7.65
N VAL A 302 -25.68 -2.67 7.17
CA VAL A 302 -26.63 -3.43 7.98
C VAL A 302 -26.36 -4.92 7.78
N LEU A 303 -25.99 -5.62 8.85
CA LEU A 303 -25.87 -7.08 8.84
C LEU A 303 -27.26 -7.68 9.00
N ALA A 304 -27.72 -8.41 8.00
CA ALA A 304 -29.01 -9.09 7.94
C ALA A 304 -28.77 -10.60 7.73
N LEU A 305 -28.08 -11.22 8.68
CA LEU A 305 -27.75 -12.65 8.64
C LEU A 305 -28.90 -13.49 9.19
N ASP A 306 -28.82 -14.83 9.06
CA ASP A 306 -29.82 -15.74 9.60
C ASP A 306 -29.96 -15.56 11.11
N SER A 307 -31.22 -15.60 11.63
CA SER A 307 -31.51 -15.40 13.04
C SER A 307 -31.50 -16.69 13.86
N ASP A 308 -31.13 -17.83 13.25
CA ASP A 308 -30.91 -19.06 13.99
C ASP A 308 -29.62 -18.99 14.86
N GLU A 309 -29.44 -19.92 15.76
CA GLU A 309 -28.29 -19.94 16.68
C GLU A 309 -26.94 -19.88 15.94
N ALA A 310 -26.82 -20.53 14.79
CA ALA A 310 -25.60 -20.53 13.99
C ALA A 310 -25.32 -19.15 13.37
N GLY A 311 -26.34 -18.49 12.82
CA GLY A 311 -26.27 -17.13 12.26
C GLY A 311 -25.98 -16.09 13.35
N GLN A 312 -26.62 -16.20 14.52
CA GLN A 312 -26.37 -15.34 15.69
C GLN A 312 -24.91 -15.46 16.16
N ASN A 313 -24.37 -16.69 16.28
CA ASN A 313 -22.97 -16.94 16.65
C ASN A 313 -22.02 -16.35 15.60
N LYS A 314 -22.35 -16.46 14.33
CA LYS A 314 -21.57 -15.89 13.22
C LYS A 314 -21.57 -14.37 13.28
N THR A 315 -22.72 -13.76 13.53
CA THR A 315 -22.86 -12.31 13.70
C THR A 315 -22.00 -11.79 14.85
N GLN A 316 -22.07 -12.44 16.01
CA GLN A 316 -21.23 -12.11 17.17
C GLN A 316 -19.74 -12.14 16.80
N LYS A 317 -19.29 -13.20 16.13
CA LYS A 317 -17.91 -13.35 15.69
C LYS A 317 -17.47 -12.26 14.69
N ILE A 318 -18.36 -11.86 13.77
CA ILE A 318 -18.09 -10.75 12.85
C ILE A 318 -17.89 -9.44 13.60
N LEU A 319 -18.77 -9.15 14.58
CA LEU A 319 -18.66 -7.94 15.39
C LEU A 319 -17.36 -7.91 16.21
N ASP A 320 -16.98 -9.04 16.81
CA ASP A 320 -15.87 -9.10 17.78
C ASP A 320 -14.51 -9.21 17.09
N GLU A 321 -14.41 -9.91 15.95
CA GLU A 321 -13.14 -10.19 15.30
C GLU A 321 -12.87 -9.34 14.05
N LYS A 322 -13.93 -8.91 13.33
CA LYS A 322 -13.76 -8.28 12.01
C LYS A 322 -14.16 -6.82 11.98
N LEU A 323 -15.18 -6.45 12.72
CA LEU A 323 -15.69 -5.08 12.76
C LEU A 323 -15.30 -4.34 14.05
N ALA A 324 -14.70 -5.03 15.00
CA ALA A 324 -14.15 -4.39 16.21
C ALA A 324 -13.13 -3.30 15.85
N GLY A 325 -13.28 -2.12 16.44
CA GLY A 325 -12.38 -0.99 16.22
C GLY A 325 -12.60 -0.19 14.93
N HIS A 326 -13.52 -0.61 14.03
CA HIS A 326 -13.86 0.14 12.81
C HIS A 326 -14.91 1.22 13.07
N ARG A 327 -14.55 2.25 13.85
CA ARG A 327 -15.42 3.35 14.28
C ARG A 327 -15.85 4.31 13.18
N ASP A 328 -15.13 4.29 12.08
CA ASP A 328 -15.47 5.00 10.85
C ASP A 328 -16.67 4.38 10.12
N MET A 329 -17.11 3.19 10.55
CA MET A 329 -18.24 2.49 9.96
C MET A 329 -19.46 2.55 10.89
N LYS A 330 -20.62 2.87 10.34
CA LYS A 330 -21.91 2.75 11.01
C LYS A 330 -22.44 1.34 10.78
N ILE A 331 -22.41 0.53 11.83
CA ILE A 331 -22.79 -0.89 11.80
C ILE A 331 -24.12 -1.05 12.50
N ARG A 332 -25.10 -1.60 11.78
CA ARG A 332 -26.43 -1.95 12.31
C ARG A 332 -26.74 -3.40 12.01
N LEU A 333 -27.66 -3.96 12.74
CA LEU A 333 -28.06 -5.37 12.66
C LEU A 333 -29.57 -5.49 12.62
N ILE A 334 -30.07 -6.52 11.95
CA ILE A 334 -31.48 -6.89 11.91
C ILE A 334 -31.62 -8.30 12.47
N ASN A 335 -32.57 -8.51 13.39
CA ASN A 335 -33.05 -9.82 13.77
C ASN A 335 -34.35 -10.11 13.01
N PHE A 336 -34.42 -11.27 12.38
CA PHE A 336 -35.66 -11.74 11.76
C PHE A 336 -36.50 -12.49 12.80
N PRO A 337 -37.82 -12.56 12.62
CA PRO A 337 -38.69 -13.34 13.50
C PRO A 337 -38.26 -14.81 13.56
N GLU A 338 -38.53 -15.45 14.69
CA GLU A 338 -38.19 -16.85 14.93
C GLU A 338 -38.73 -17.78 13.82
N GLY A 339 -37.83 -18.61 13.29
CA GLY A 339 -38.15 -19.58 12.23
C GLY A 339 -38.20 -19.01 10.80
N GLN A 340 -37.87 -17.73 10.60
CA GLN A 340 -37.79 -17.12 9.28
C GLN A 340 -36.31 -16.71 8.97
N ASP A 341 -35.84 -17.13 7.80
CA ASP A 341 -34.59 -16.59 7.23
C ASP A 341 -34.89 -15.29 6.42
N PRO A 342 -33.87 -14.51 6.01
CA PRO A 342 -34.07 -13.28 5.24
C PRO A 342 -34.88 -13.50 3.96
N ASP A 343 -34.62 -14.59 3.23
CA ASP A 343 -35.37 -14.94 2.00
C ASP A 343 -36.82 -15.19 2.27
N ASP A 344 -37.16 -16.00 3.30
CA ASP A 344 -38.55 -16.31 3.68
C ASP A 344 -39.27 -15.05 4.11
N PHE A 345 -38.67 -14.22 4.98
CA PHE A 345 -39.29 -13.00 5.48
C PHE A 345 -39.57 -12.00 4.34
N ILE A 346 -38.59 -11.69 3.50
CA ILE A 346 -38.74 -10.71 2.41
C ILE A 346 -39.76 -11.21 1.36
N ARG A 347 -39.76 -12.51 1.04
CA ARG A 347 -40.69 -13.12 0.08
C ARG A 347 -42.14 -13.03 0.54
N ASP A 348 -42.36 -13.19 1.84
CA ASP A 348 -43.71 -13.30 2.37
C ASP A 348 -44.28 -11.92 2.79
N ASN A 349 -43.40 -10.96 3.20
CA ASN A 349 -43.84 -9.66 3.71
C ASN A 349 -43.46 -8.48 2.81
N GLY A 350 -42.49 -8.65 1.89
CA GLY A 350 -42.07 -7.62 0.95
C GLY A 350 -41.08 -6.60 1.53
N ALA A 351 -40.64 -5.66 0.67
CA ALA A 351 -39.66 -4.65 1.03
C ALA A 351 -40.11 -3.66 2.10
N SER A 352 -41.41 -3.30 2.13
CA SER A 352 -41.91 -2.33 3.10
C SER A 352 -41.70 -2.82 4.53
N GLU A 353 -42.16 -4.02 4.80
CA GLU A 353 -42.05 -4.65 6.12
C GLU A 353 -40.58 -4.91 6.50
N PHE A 354 -39.74 -5.28 5.52
CA PHE A 354 -38.29 -5.40 5.74
C PHE A 354 -37.67 -4.08 6.19
N HIS A 355 -38.05 -2.96 5.59
CA HIS A 355 -37.52 -1.65 5.99
C HIS A 355 -37.98 -1.19 7.36
N GLU A 356 -39.13 -1.67 7.82
CA GLU A 356 -39.69 -1.40 9.16
C GLU A 356 -39.06 -2.25 10.27
N LEU A 357 -38.32 -3.31 9.93
CA LEU A 357 -37.58 -4.09 10.92
C LEU A 357 -36.65 -3.21 11.75
N THR A 358 -36.60 -3.45 13.05
CA THR A 358 -35.72 -2.75 13.99
C THR A 358 -34.27 -2.95 13.58
N LYS A 359 -33.53 -1.86 13.50
CA LYS A 359 -32.08 -1.86 13.19
C LYS A 359 -31.34 -1.54 14.48
N TYR A 360 -30.82 -2.56 15.11
CA TYR A 360 -30.05 -2.45 16.35
C TYR A 360 -28.63 -1.94 16.03
N ASP A 361 -28.06 -1.13 16.90
CA ASP A 361 -26.60 -1.00 16.95
C ASP A 361 -25.96 -2.26 17.56
N ALA A 362 -24.64 -2.37 17.52
CA ALA A 362 -23.96 -3.57 17.99
C ALA A 362 -24.15 -3.82 19.49
N PHE A 363 -24.32 -2.78 20.29
CA PHE A 363 -24.55 -2.91 21.75
C PHE A 363 -25.95 -3.37 22.04
N ALA A 364 -26.97 -2.72 21.46
CA ALA A 364 -28.38 -3.08 21.63
C ALA A 364 -28.64 -4.49 21.10
N TRP A 365 -28.02 -4.89 19.98
CA TRP A 365 -28.15 -6.24 19.45
C TRP A 365 -27.59 -7.31 20.41
N ARG A 366 -26.43 -7.05 21.02
CA ARG A 366 -25.87 -7.97 22.04
C ARG A 366 -26.78 -8.07 23.27
N LEU A 367 -27.34 -6.96 23.69
CA LEU A 367 -28.22 -6.90 24.83
C LEU A 367 -29.48 -7.76 24.62
N GLU A 368 -30.15 -7.62 23.48
CA GLU A 368 -31.29 -8.45 23.09
C GLU A 368 -30.90 -9.94 23.10
N ARG A 369 -29.77 -10.28 22.52
CA ARG A 369 -29.29 -11.65 22.46
C ARG A 369 -29.01 -12.26 23.84
N TYR A 370 -28.43 -11.50 24.76
CA TYR A 370 -28.15 -11.99 26.11
C TYR A 370 -29.41 -12.12 26.93
N ASP A 371 -30.41 -11.27 26.70
CA ASP A 371 -31.73 -11.39 27.34
C ASP A 371 -32.41 -12.72 26.97
N ASP A 372 -32.29 -13.16 25.71
CA ASP A 372 -32.77 -14.45 25.26
C ASP A 372 -32.05 -15.65 25.89
N LEU A 373 -30.80 -15.47 26.37
CA LEU A 373 -29.92 -16.55 26.85
C LEU A 373 -29.84 -16.61 28.38
N VAL A 374 -30.11 -15.51 29.09
CA VAL A 374 -29.83 -15.33 30.51
C VAL A 374 -30.99 -14.61 31.17
N GLU A 375 -31.57 -15.21 32.21
CA GLU A 375 -32.72 -14.64 32.90
C GLU A 375 -32.33 -13.65 34.03
N ASP A 376 -31.09 -13.71 34.56
CA ASP A 376 -30.66 -12.86 35.66
C ASP A 376 -30.10 -11.51 35.15
N PRO A 377 -30.72 -10.37 35.55
CA PRO A 377 -30.23 -9.04 35.18
C PRO A 377 -28.77 -8.77 35.57
N GLN A 378 -28.24 -9.40 36.61
CA GLN A 378 -26.84 -9.28 37.02
C GLN A 378 -25.92 -9.93 35.98
N ASP A 379 -26.28 -11.14 35.53
CA ASP A 379 -25.48 -11.85 34.52
C ASP A 379 -25.47 -11.10 33.19
N ILE A 380 -26.58 -10.46 32.81
CA ILE A 380 -26.65 -9.57 31.65
C ILE A 380 -25.68 -8.38 31.82
N CYS A 381 -25.69 -7.73 32.98
CA CYS A 381 -24.77 -6.66 33.29
C CYS A 381 -23.30 -7.11 33.19
N ASP A 382 -22.98 -8.27 33.73
CA ASP A 382 -21.62 -8.80 33.73
C ASP A 382 -21.10 -9.09 32.30
N GLN A 383 -22.01 -9.48 31.39
CA GLN A 383 -21.66 -9.67 29.98
C GLN A 383 -21.51 -8.35 29.17
N MET A 384 -22.33 -7.34 29.54
CA MET A 384 -22.43 -6.10 28.77
C MET A 384 -21.48 -4.99 29.24
N ILE A 385 -21.15 -4.94 30.52
CA ILE A 385 -20.26 -3.92 31.11
C ILE A 385 -18.86 -3.87 30.41
N PRO A 386 -18.21 -5.00 30.03
CA PRO A 386 -16.95 -4.94 29.32
C PRO A 386 -16.99 -4.15 28.01
N PHE A 387 -18.12 -4.14 27.30
CA PHE A 387 -18.27 -3.34 26.08
C PHE A 387 -18.37 -1.84 26.39
N ILE A 388 -18.96 -1.48 27.55
CA ILE A 388 -19.03 -0.08 28.00
C ILE A 388 -17.67 0.41 28.47
N VAL A 389 -16.90 -0.41 29.19
CA VAL A 389 -15.52 -0.08 29.62
C VAL A 389 -14.66 0.29 28.42
N ASN A 390 -14.74 -0.52 27.36
CA ASN A 390 -13.91 -0.35 26.15
C ASN A 390 -14.41 0.74 25.19
N GLU A 391 -15.52 1.41 25.45
CA GLU A 391 -16.02 2.53 24.64
C GLU A 391 -15.34 3.84 25.09
N PRO A 392 -14.55 4.51 24.24
CA PRO A 392 -13.85 5.74 24.63
C PRO A 392 -14.71 7.00 24.57
N ASN A 393 -15.84 6.99 23.83
CA ASN A 393 -16.69 8.15 23.73
C ASN A 393 -17.63 8.24 24.95
N HIS A 394 -17.44 9.27 25.77
CA HIS A 394 -18.25 9.46 26.98
C HIS A 394 -19.74 9.55 26.73
N CYS A 395 -20.17 10.22 25.63
CA CYS A 395 -21.60 10.29 25.32
C CYS A 395 -22.15 8.92 24.92
N THR A 396 -21.39 8.14 24.15
CA THR A 396 -21.76 6.76 23.80
C THR A 396 -21.77 5.86 25.03
N LYS A 397 -20.77 5.97 25.92
CA LYS A 397 -20.78 5.29 27.22
C LYS A 397 -22.05 5.60 28.03
N GLU A 398 -22.43 6.86 28.13
CA GLU A 398 -23.64 7.27 28.86
C GLU A 398 -24.90 6.69 28.23
N ILE A 399 -25.02 6.67 26.89
CA ILE A 399 -26.10 6.04 26.17
C ILE A 399 -26.14 4.53 26.47
N MET A 400 -25.04 3.84 26.40
CA MET A 400 -24.92 2.41 26.68
C MET A 400 -25.32 2.09 28.14
N VAL A 401 -24.84 2.89 29.11
CA VAL A 401 -25.26 2.76 30.54
C VAL A 401 -26.76 2.93 30.71
N ASN A 402 -27.32 3.97 30.08
CA ASN A 402 -28.79 4.21 30.13
C ASN A 402 -29.54 3.07 29.48
N THR A 403 -29.13 2.57 28.33
CA THR A 403 -29.74 1.44 27.62
C THR A 403 -29.70 0.18 28.48
N LEU A 404 -28.54 -0.16 29.05
CA LEU A 404 -28.39 -1.32 29.94
C LEU A 404 -29.26 -1.19 31.20
N SER A 405 -29.28 0.00 31.81
CA SER A 405 -30.09 0.27 33.01
C SER A 405 -31.60 0.15 32.73
N MET A 406 -32.07 0.69 31.62
CA MET A 406 -33.48 0.60 31.21
C MET A 406 -33.91 -0.85 30.95
N HIS A 407 -33.02 -1.64 30.36
CA HIS A 407 -33.27 -3.03 30.00
C HIS A 407 -33.27 -3.95 31.24
N THR A 408 -32.24 -3.86 32.10
CA THR A 408 -32.05 -4.76 33.24
C THR A 408 -32.77 -4.30 34.52
N GLY A 409 -33.19 -3.04 34.59
CA GLY A 409 -33.69 -2.43 35.80
C GLY A 409 -32.63 -2.11 36.87
N VAL A 410 -31.35 -2.38 36.58
CA VAL A 410 -30.22 -2.02 37.45
C VAL A 410 -29.95 -0.52 37.33
N SER A 411 -29.79 0.17 38.48
CA SER A 411 -29.63 1.63 38.46
C SER A 411 -28.34 2.08 37.73
N ASN A 412 -28.40 3.21 36.99
CA ASN A 412 -27.23 3.83 36.36
C ASN A 412 -26.08 4.01 37.34
N LYS A 413 -26.40 4.34 38.63
CA LYS A 413 -25.42 4.50 39.69
C LYS A 413 -24.66 3.20 40.00
N SER A 414 -25.38 2.08 39.99
CA SER A 414 -24.78 0.76 40.25
C SER A 414 -23.88 0.35 39.12
N ILE A 415 -24.34 0.53 37.86
CA ILE A 415 -23.53 0.27 36.66
C ILE A 415 -22.29 1.16 36.65
N GLN A 416 -22.42 2.46 36.95
CA GLN A 416 -21.28 3.39 36.96
C GLN A 416 -20.27 3.04 38.08
N ASN A 417 -20.74 2.57 39.23
CA ASN A 417 -19.83 2.10 40.30
C ASN A 417 -19.02 0.89 39.84
N GLU A 418 -19.65 -0.03 39.09
CA GLU A 418 -18.94 -1.20 38.58
C GLU A 418 -17.97 -0.84 37.48
N LEU A 419 -18.30 0.11 36.59
CA LEU A 419 -17.38 0.66 35.61
C LEU A 419 -16.15 1.27 36.28
N ASN A 420 -16.35 2.12 37.31
CA ASN A 420 -15.25 2.72 38.07
C ASN A 420 -14.39 1.67 38.79
N ARG A 421 -15.01 0.57 39.27
CA ARG A 421 -14.27 -0.54 39.89
C ARG A 421 -13.38 -1.25 38.88
N LEU A 422 -13.90 -1.50 37.65
CA LEU A 422 -13.17 -2.16 36.58
C LEU A 422 -12.08 -1.26 36.00
N ASP A 423 -12.31 0.04 35.85
CA ASP A 423 -11.27 1.00 35.45
C ASP A 423 -10.11 0.97 36.47
N ASN A 424 -10.39 0.93 37.77
CA ASN A 424 -9.34 0.81 38.78
C ASN A 424 -8.59 -0.54 38.73
N VAL A 425 -9.31 -1.65 38.46
CA VAL A 425 -8.70 -2.98 38.27
C VAL A 425 -7.82 -2.98 37.01
N HIS A 426 -8.30 -2.38 35.95
CA HIS A 426 -7.57 -2.25 34.68
C HIS A 426 -6.26 -1.45 34.85
N ASP A 427 -6.32 -0.34 35.60
CA ASP A 427 -5.11 0.42 35.97
C ASP A 427 -4.14 -0.42 36.80
N ALA A 428 -4.65 -1.22 37.72
CA ALA A 428 -3.82 -2.12 38.52
C ALA A 428 -3.18 -3.24 37.67
N GLU A 429 -3.93 -3.83 36.76
CA GLU A 429 -3.42 -4.81 35.79
C GLU A 429 -2.35 -4.21 34.89
N LEU A 430 -2.58 -3.01 34.37
CA LEU A 430 -1.59 -2.27 33.58
C LEU A 430 -0.29 -2.04 34.35
N GLN A 431 -0.39 -1.65 35.62
CA GLN A 431 0.78 -1.48 36.49
C GLN A 431 1.46 -2.82 36.77
N GLN A 432 0.70 -3.88 36.95
CA GLN A 432 1.24 -5.23 37.15
C GLN A 432 1.99 -5.71 35.86
N GLU A 433 1.43 -5.51 34.68
CA GLU A 433 2.05 -5.89 33.41
C GLU A 433 3.34 -5.09 33.15
N LYS A 434 3.32 -3.78 33.43
CA LYS A 434 4.55 -2.95 33.43
C LYS A 434 5.61 -3.47 34.38
N SER A 435 5.20 -3.88 35.58
CA SER A 435 6.09 -4.46 36.57
C SER A 435 6.72 -5.76 36.09
N LEU A 436 5.94 -6.65 35.47
CA LEU A 436 6.44 -7.90 34.87
C LEU A 436 7.46 -7.65 33.77
N ILE A 437 7.24 -6.64 32.92
CA ILE A 437 8.21 -6.24 31.90
C ILE A 437 9.51 -5.76 32.53
N ILE A 438 9.42 -4.95 33.59
CA ILE A 438 10.59 -4.44 34.33
C ILE A 438 11.35 -5.59 35.01
N ASP A 439 10.64 -6.55 35.62
CA ASP A 439 11.27 -7.72 36.26
C ASP A 439 11.97 -8.60 35.23
N LYS A 440 11.37 -8.80 34.04
CA LYS A 440 11.98 -9.52 32.93
C LYS A 440 13.24 -8.80 32.44
N MET A 441 13.18 -7.50 32.25
CA MET A 441 14.31 -6.65 31.90
C MET A 441 15.45 -6.80 32.90
N ASN A 442 15.18 -6.66 34.21
CA ASN A 442 16.18 -6.81 35.28
C ASN A 442 16.82 -8.18 35.28
N LYS A 443 16.07 -9.23 34.96
CA LYS A 443 16.58 -10.60 34.87
C LYS A 443 17.49 -10.80 33.64
N GLU A 444 17.14 -10.23 32.50
CA GLU A 444 17.95 -10.23 31.30
C GLU A 444 19.22 -9.41 31.44
N LEU A 445 19.15 -8.22 32.05
CA LEU A 445 20.31 -7.38 32.37
C LEU A 445 21.36 -8.08 33.26
N ARG A 446 20.90 -8.93 34.19
CA ARG A 446 21.82 -9.75 35.02
C ARG A 446 22.46 -10.89 34.23
N ARG A 447 21.84 -11.36 33.16
CA ARG A 447 22.35 -12.46 32.32
C ARG A 447 23.31 -11.95 31.25
N ASP A 448 23.05 -10.77 30.71
CA ASP A 448 23.81 -10.17 29.61
C ASP A 448 23.99 -8.66 29.85
N PRO A 449 24.88 -8.27 30.74
CA PRO A 449 25.14 -6.86 31.07
C PRO A 449 25.71 -6.07 29.89
N ASP A 450 26.43 -6.72 29.00
CA ASP A 450 27.07 -6.09 27.83
C ASP A 450 26.06 -5.59 26.82
N ASN A 451 24.85 -6.16 26.83
CA ASN A 451 23.73 -5.79 25.97
C ASN A 451 22.66 -4.91 26.67
N ALA A 452 23.03 -4.26 27.74
CA ALA A 452 22.13 -3.52 28.63
C ALA A 452 21.27 -2.47 27.91
N ALA A 453 21.87 -1.70 26.97
CA ALA A 453 21.15 -0.69 26.20
C ALA A 453 20.01 -1.28 25.35
N HIS A 454 20.26 -2.42 24.70
CA HIS A 454 19.26 -3.15 23.92
C HIS A 454 18.13 -3.69 24.81
N ILE A 455 18.46 -4.33 25.92
CA ILE A 455 17.49 -4.90 26.86
C ILE A 455 16.57 -3.81 27.45
N MET A 456 17.14 -2.67 27.83
CA MET A 456 16.39 -1.51 28.30
C MET A 456 15.46 -0.92 27.21
N SER A 457 15.97 -0.79 26.00
CA SER A 457 15.17 -0.28 24.87
C SER A 457 13.98 -1.18 24.56
N MET A 458 14.17 -2.50 24.53
CA MET A 458 13.10 -3.47 24.32
C MET A 458 12.04 -3.39 25.43
N ALA A 459 12.47 -3.27 26.67
CA ALA A 459 11.54 -3.15 27.80
C ALA A 459 10.74 -1.84 27.74
N LEU A 460 11.37 -0.72 27.41
CA LEU A 460 10.69 0.57 27.23
C LEU A 460 9.67 0.52 26.10
N ASN A 461 10.01 -0.08 24.95
CA ASN A 461 9.08 -0.26 23.84
C ASN A 461 7.89 -1.16 24.22
N ASN A 462 8.12 -2.21 25.01
CA ASN A 462 7.05 -3.07 25.49
C ASN A 462 6.13 -2.32 26.46
N ILE A 463 6.68 -1.54 27.38
CA ILE A 463 5.91 -0.70 28.31
C ILE A 463 5.08 0.35 27.54
N ASP A 464 5.68 0.98 26.54
CA ASP A 464 5.01 1.98 25.70
C ASP A 464 3.87 1.36 24.86
N ASN A 465 4.10 0.18 24.30
CA ASN A 465 3.09 -0.58 23.56
C ASN A 465 1.92 -1.00 24.46
N VAL A 466 2.20 -1.53 25.64
CA VAL A 466 1.19 -1.86 26.64
C VAL A 466 0.41 -0.61 27.03
N SER A 467 1.10 0.51 27.29
CA SER A 467 0.44 1.79 27.62
C SER A 467 -0.42 2.34 26.49
N LYS A 468 -0.02 2.15 25.21
CA LYS A 468 -0.81 2.56 24.04
C LYS A 468 -2.06 1.72 23.83
N VAL A 469 -2.01 0.42 24.12
CA VAL A 469 -3.18 -0.47 24.09
C VAL A 469 -4.22 -0.02 25.12
N TYR A 470 -3.77 0.50 26.25
CA TYR A 470 -4.60 0.93 27.37
C TYR A 470 -4.98 2.43 27.33
N ASN A 471 -4.34 3.27 26.53
CA ASN A 471 -4.63 4.71 26.38
C ASN A 471 -5.13 5.01 24.95
N LEU A 472 -6.41 4.80 24.71
CA LEU A 472 -7.07 5.12 23.44
C LEU A 472 -7.39 6.63 23.29
N ASP A 473 -7.13 7.45 24.29
CA ASP A 473 -7.36 8.91 24.30
C ASP A 473 -6.50 9.70 23.29
N ASN A 474 -5.47 9.06 22.71
CA ASN A 474 -4.63 9.68 21.68
C ASN A 474 -5.31 9.86 20.31
N PHE A 475 -6.60 9.51 20.17
CA PHE A 475 -7.39 9.71 18.95
C PHE A 475 -8.45 10.82 19.07
N SER A 476 -8.31 11.73 20.05
CA SER A 476 -9.28 12.81 20.24
C SER A 476 -9.21 13.85 19.10
N LYS A 477 -10.35 14.48 18.80
CA LYS A 477 -10.44 15.64 17.89
C LYS A 477 -9.50 16.79 18.30
N GLU A 478 -9.11 16.83 19.57
CA GLU A 478 -8.18 17.80 20.18
C GLU A 478 -6.79 17.72 19.56
N SER A 479 -6.26 16.51 19.30
CA SER A 479 -4.95 16.28 18.67
C SER A 479 -4.84 16.93 17.28
N TRP A 480 -5.87 16.83 16.43
CA TRP A 480 -5.87 17.45 15.10
C TRP A 480 -6.01 18.96 15.18
N THR A 481 -6.86 19.44 16.08
CA THR A 481 -7.06 20.89 16.32
C THR A 481 -5.78 21.53 16.89
N GLU A 482 -5.06 20.79 17.73
CA GLU A 482 -3.78 21.24 18.28
C GLU A 482 -2.66 21.25 17.23
N THR A 483 -2.64 20.26 16.34
CA THR A 483 -1.74 20.24 15.18
C THR A 483 -1.99 21.44 14.25
N ILE A 484 -3.26 21.79 13.98
CA ILE A 484 -3.60 22.96 13.18
C ILE A 484 -3.16 24.25 13.88
N ARG A 485 -3.38 24.35 15.20
CA ARG A 485 -2.97 25.50 16.00
C ARG A 485 -1.45 25.67 16.00
N SER A 486 -0.73 24.59 16.29
CA SER A 486 0.75 24.56 16.30
C SER A 486 1.33 24.98 14.94
N ASN A 487 0.76 24.50 13.84
CA ASN A 487 1.20 24.90 12.50
C ASN A 487 0.93 26.36 12.21
N LYS A 488 -0.21 26.91 12.65
CA LYS A 488 -0.49 28.35 12.52
C LYS A 488 0.44 29.22 13.39
N GLU A 489 0.76 28.78 14.60
CA GLU A 489 1.71 29.47 15.48
C GLU A 489 3.13 29.42 14.89
N LYS A 490 3.51 28.33 14.22
CA LYS A 490 4.77 28.24 13.45
C LYS A 490 4.77 29.23 12.28
N GLU A 491 3.69 29.34 11.49
CA GLU A 491 3.58 30.32 10.40
C GLU A 491 3.73 31.77 10.86
N GLU A 492 3.27 32.10 12.09
CA GLU A 492 3.38 33.45 12.66
C GLU A 492 4.77 33.77 13.23
N THR A 493 5.59 32.73 13.55
CA THR A 493 6.88 32.86 14.21
C THR A 493 8.07 32.56 13.30
N GLU A 494 7.88 31.90 12.16
CA GLU A 494 8.94 31.56 11.23
C GLU A 494 9.45 32.80 10.47
N SER A 495 10.78 32.93 10.46
CA SER A 495 11.49 33.91 9.66
C SER A 495 11.44 33.58 8.17
N ASP A 496 11.62 34.54 7.26
CA ASP A 496 11.74 34.40 5.80
C ASP A 496 12.92 33.49 5.34
N GLN A 497 13.54 32.72 6.22
CA GLN A 497 14.65 31.81 5.91
C GLN A 497 14.15 30.42 5.49
N ASP A 498 14.86 29.82 4.52
CA ASP A 498 14.62 28.44 4.09
C ASP A 498 14.66 27.48 5.31
N PRO A 499 13.58 26.73 5.59
CA PRO A 499 13.53 25.82 6.74
C PRO A 499 14.40 24.56 6.58
N GLY A 500 15.10 24.38 5.45
CA GLY A 500 16.02 23.28 5.21
C GLY A 500 17.33 23.38 6.00
N PHE A 501 18.25 22.43 5.77
CA PHE A 501 19.61 22.48 6.28
C PHE A 501 20.52 23.21 5.29
N LYS A 502 21.43 24.03 5.81
CA LYS A 502 22.51 24.60 5.01
C LYS A 502 23.51 23.51 4.67
N LEU A 503 23.85 23.43 3.38
CA LEU A 503 24.77 22.41 2.83
C LEU A 503 25.85 23.10 1.97
N ASP A 504 26.63 24.00 2.55
CA ASP A 504 27.60 24.85 1.83
C ASP A 504 28.59 24.04 0.95
N GLY A 505 28.99 22.85 1.40
CA GLY A 505 29.80 21.94 0.59
C GLY A 505 29.01 21.19 -0.51
N LEU A 506 27.68 21.23 -0.50
CA LEU A 506 26.80 20.53 -1.44
C LEU A 506 25.65 21.43 -1.93
N PRO A 507 25.93 22.61 -2.49
CA PRO A 507 24.90 23.63 -2.79
C PRO A 507 23.86 23.16 -3.79
N LEU A 508 24.19 22.21 -4.66
CA LEU A 508 23.21 21.64 -5.59
C LEU A 508 22.16 20.82 -4.87
N LEU A 509 22.57 20.04 -3.88
CA LEU A 509 21.68 19.22 -3.06
C LEU A 509 20.83 20.10 -2.15
N GLU A 510 21.38 21.16 -1.56
CA GLU A 510 20.63 22.17 -0.82
C GLU A 510 19.53 22.77 -1.65
N LYS A 511 19.84 23.21 -2.87
CA LYS A 511 18.86 23.80 -3.81
C LYS A 511 17.71 22.84 -4.16
N VAL A 512 18.01 21.55 -4.30
CA VAL A 512 17.04 20.53 -4.67
C VAL A 512 16.17 20.10 -3.48
N LEU A 513 16.72 20.12 -2.27
CA LEU A 513 16.04 19.78 -1.03
C LEU A 513 15.41 21.00 -0.32
N LYS A 514 15.26 22.12 -1.02
CA LYS A 514 14.53 23.30 -0.50
C LYS A 514 13.22 22.88 0.14
N GLY A 515 12.96 23.38 1.33
CA GLY A 515 11.74 23.11 2.05
C GLY A 515 11.96 22.32 3.34
N ASN A 516 10.87 22.06 4.03
CA ASN A 516 10.91 21.42 5.34
C ASN A 516 11.19 19.92 5.22
N TRP A 517 12.46 19.54 5.35
CA TRP A 517 12.89 18.15 5.47
C TRP A 517 13.59 17.86 6.81
N ARG A 518 13.39 18.75 7.79
CA ARG A 518 13.92 18.62 9.14
C ARG A 518 13.12 17.68 10.02
N GLU A 519 11.82 17.53 9.77
CA GLU A 519 10.90 16.74 10.59
C GLU A 519 10.21 15.64 9.77
N ASP A 520 9.96 14.47 10.38
CA ASP A 520 9.14 13.39 9.83
C ASP A 520 9.59 12.85 8.47
N VAL A 521 10.86 13.01 8.11
CA VAL A 521 11.39 12.62 6.81
C VAL A 521 12.23 11.35 6.91
N PHE A 522 11.92 10.40 6.04
CA PHE A 522 12.76 9.25 5.78
C PHE A 522 13.33 9.36 4.34
N LEU A 523 14.63 9.60 4.24
CA LEU A 523 15.39 9.75 3.00
C LEU A 523 16.24 8.51 2.78
N CYS A 524 16.16 7.91 1.58
CA CYS A 524 16.96 6.76 1.20
C CYS A 524 17.91 7.10 0.06
N ILE A 525 19.18 6.69 0.19
CA ILE A 525 20.21 6.78 -0.85
C ILE A 525 20.56 5.37 -1.29
N GLY A 526 20.10 5.00 -2.47
CA GLY A 526 20.33 3.69 -3.07
C GLY A 526 21.52 3.67 -4.02
N GLY A 527 22.25 2.55 -4.06
CA GLY A 527 23.35 2.36 -4.98
C GLY A 527 23.97 0.96 -4.88
N SER A 528 24.57 0.51 -5.98
CA SER A 528 25.38 -0.71 -5.98
C SER A 528 26.58 -0.58 -5.01
N PRO A 529 27.20 -1.68 -4.57
CA PRO A 529 28.47 -1.59 -3.83
C PRO A 529 29.48 -0.72 -4.59
N ASN A 530 30.32 0.01 -3.84
CA ASN A 530 31.37 0.88 -4.38
C ASN A 530 30.90 2.06 -5.28
N THR A 531 29.63 2.43 -5.23
CA THR A 531 29.12 3.64 -5.94
C THR A 531 29.34 4.93 -5.17
N GLY A 532 29.86 4.88 -3.93
CA GLY A 532 30.10 6.06 -3.11
C GLY A 532 29.01 6.40 -2.11
N LYS A 533 28.09 5.48 -1.78
CA LYS A 533 27.01 5.71 -0.80
C LYS A 533 27.51 6.28 0.52
N THR A 534 28.43 5.58 1.18
CA THR A 534 29.02 6.02 2.46
C THR A 534 29.70 7.38 2.37
N ALA A 535 30.34 7.68 1.24
CA ALA A 535 31.05 8.94 1.03
C ALA A 535 30.07 10.13 0.92
N ILE A 536 28.95 10.00 0.18
CA ILE A 536 27.95 11.08 0.10
C ILE A 536 27.22 11.24 1.44
N MET A 537 26.96 10.15 2.17
CA MET A 537 26.41 10.18 3.52
C MET A 537 27.33 10.92 4.48
N ALA A 538 28.62 10.64 4.46
CA ALA A 538 29.65 11.32 5.27
C ALA A 538 29.72 12.81 4.93
N SER A 539 29.72 13.15 3.64
CA SER A 539 29.71 14.54 3.17
C SER A 539 28.46 15.28 3.62
N LEU A 540 27.28 14.65 3.52
CA LEU A 540 26.02 15.24 3.95
C LEU A 540 25.99 15.43 5.49
N ALA A 541 26.39 14.42 6.25
CA ALA A 541 26.46 14.47 7.70
C ALA A 541 27.40 15.57 8.19
N TYR A 542 28.60 15.68 7.58
CA TYR A 542 29.55 16.75 7.90
C TYR A 542 28.96 18.14 7.60
N ASN A 543 28.38 18.33 6.42
CA ASN A 543 27.78 19.62 6.03
C ASN A 543 26.68 20.05 6.99
N ILE A 544 25.76 19.15 7.35
CA ILE A 544 24.70 19.46 8.32
C ILE A 544 25.32 19.84 9.66
N ALA A 545 26.28 19.09 10.18
CA ALA A 545 26.90 19.37 11.47
C ALA A 545 27.74 20.66 11.47
N ALA A 546 28.42 20.96 10.36
CA ALA A 546 29.37 22.08 10.30
C ALA A 546 28.68 23.43 10.04
N TYR A 547 27.62 23.46 9.25
CA TYR A 547 26.99 24.70 8.75
C TYR A 547 25.66 25.04 9.41
N ASN A 548 25.18 24.22 10.36
CA ASN A 548 23.98 24.51 11.16
C ASN A 548 24.32 24.51 12.64
N ASP A 549 23.81 25.49 13.37
CA ASP A 549 24.14 25.63 14.79
C ASP A 549 23.21 24.88 15.70
N ASP A 550 22.00 24.63 15.28
CA ASP A 550 20.89 24.06 16.01
C ASP A 550 20.74 22.53 15.85
N VAL A 551 21.81 21.81 15.44
CA VAL A 551 21.74 20.39 15.10
C VAL A 551 22.60 19.51 16.03
N CYS A 552 22.20 18.24 16.11
CA CYS A 552 23.01 17.13 16.57
C CYS A 552 22.86 15.98 15.56
N VAL A 553 23.90 15.74 14.79
CA VAL A 553 23.98 14.68 13.80
C VAL A 553 24.48 13.40 14.45
N ILE A 554 23.69 12.34 14.37
CA ILE A 554 24.06 10.98 14.83
C ILE A 554 24.33 10.14 13.59
N PHE A 555 25.56 9.74 13.35
CA PHE A 555 25.93 8.83 12.29
C PHE A 555 26.15 7.43 12.83
N HIS A 556 25.24 6.53 12.52
CA HIS A 556 25.25 5.14 12.92
C HIS A 556 25.72 4.29 11.74
N THR A 557 26.99 3.89 11.75
CA THR A 557 27.57 3.02 10.74
C THR A 557 27.52 1.56 11.19
N ILE A 558 26.92 0.70 10.37
CA ILE A 558 26.84 -0.74 10.63
C ILE A 558 27.93 -1.49 9.85
N ASP A 559 28.42 -0.87 8.77
CA ASP A 559 29.37 -1.50 7.84
C ASP A 559 30.83 -1.20 8.20
N ASP A 560 31.14 0.08 8.45
CA ASP A 560 32.48 0.54 8.80
C ASP A 560 32.62 0.75 10.31
N SER A 561 33.78 0.44 10.89
CA SER A 561 34.08 0.89 12.27
C SER A 561 34.26 2.42 12.32
N ALA A 562 33.99 3.01 13.48
CA ALA A 562 34.21 4.45 13.69
C ALA A 562 35.66 4.88 13.35
N GLY A 563 36.64 4.01 13.62
CA GLY A 563 38.04 4.24 13.28
C GLY A 563 38.33 4.25 11.76
N GLN A 564 37.58 3.48 10.97
CA GLN A 564 37.66 3.48 9.50
C GLN A 564 36.86 4.62 8.87
N PHE A 565 35.82 5.09 9.54
CA PHE A 565 34.99 6.19 9.10
C PHE A 565 35.61 7.56 9.35
N LEU A 566 36.29 7.76 10.48
CA LEU A 566 36.93 9.02 10.88
C LEU A 566 37.88 9.61 9.81
N PRO A 567 38.78 8.85 9.16
CA PRO A 567 39.65 9.41 8.12
C PRO A 567 38.89 10.03 6.93
N ARG A 568 37.71 9.51 6.59
CA ARG A 568 36.84 10.09 5.56
C ARG A 568 36.38 11.49 5.97
N LEU A 569 35.90 11.64 7.21
CA LEU A 569 35.47 12.93 7.76
C LEU A 569 36.63 13.95 7.81
N VAL A 570 37.83 13.49 8.18
CA VAL A 570 39.06 14.34 8.19
C VAL A 570 39.38 14.86 6.78
N CYS A 571 39.27 14.04 5.76
CA CYS A 571 39.45 14.47 4.38
C CYS A 571 38.36 15.47 3.95
N ILE A 572 37.09 15.18 4.22
CA ILE A 572 35.96 16.03 3.88
C ILE A 572 36.06 17.40 4.56
N ALA A 573 36.50 17.44 5.82
CA ALA A 573 36.66 18.68 6.59
C ALA A 573 37.75 19.62 6.03
N ASN A 574 38.67 19.09 5.25
CA ASN A 574 39.73 19.89 4.58
C ASN A 574 39.24 20.52 3.27
N ASP A 575 38.22 19.98 2.64
CA ASP A 575 37.79 20.36 1.30
C ASP A 575 38.92 20.37 0.24
N ASP A 576 39.88 19.48 0.41
CA ASP A 576 41.04 19.34 -0.49
C ASP A 576 41.24 17.88 -0.90
N PRO A 577 41.00 17.53 -2.17
CA PRO A 577 41.07 16.14 -2.65
C PRO A 577 42.50 15.56 -2.61
N THR A 578 43.57 16.38 -2.42
CA THR A 578 44.94 15.91 -2.31
C THR A 578 45.24 15.21 -0.99
N LEU A 579 44.42 15.44 0.06
CA LEU A 579 44.50 14.69 1.30
C LEU A 579 43.64 13.41 1.17
N GLU A 580 44.31 12.28 1.00
CA GLU A 580 43.62 11.01 0.87
C GLU A 580 43.43 10.30 2.20
N ILE A 581 42.43 9.40 2.27
CA ILE A 581 42.14 8.55 3.43
C ILE A 581 43.42 7.80 3.91
N ASN A 582 44.19 7.27 2.97
CA ASN A 582 45.42 6.55 3.27
C ASN A 582 46.49 7.45 3.91
N HIS A 583 46.58 8.73 3.52
CA HIS A 583 47.47 9.69 4.16
C HIS A 583 47.07 9.98 5.62
N VAL A 584 45.77 9.94 5.91
CA VAL A 584 45.24 10.13 7.27
C VAL A 584 45.47 8.89 8.12
N MET A 585 45.22 7.69 7.59
CA MET A 585 45.35 6.42 8.29
C MET A 585 46.81 6.01 8.57
N ASN A 586 47.69 6.25 7.59
CA ASN A 586 49.06 5.77 7.63
C ASN A 586 50.08 6.88 7.33
N PRO A 587 50.12 7.96 8.11
CA PRO A 587 50.90 9.16 7.78
C PRO A 587 52.43 8.92 7.77
N VAL A 588 52.89 8.01 8.60
CA VAL A 588 54.32 7.65 8.65
C VAL A 588 54.76 6.86 7.41
N TYR A 589 53.87 5.98 6.93
CA TYR A 589 54.18 5.16 5.75
C TYR A 589 54.27 6.00 4.46
N TYR A 590 53.33 6.90 4.27
CA TYR A 590 53.24 7.71 3.06
C TYR A 590 54.22 8.90 3.04
N LYS A 591 54.85 9.25 4.16
CA LYS A 591 55.88 10.29 4.28
C LYS A 591 55.57 11.60 3.53
N ARG A 592 54.34 12.10 3.71
CA ARG A 592 53.83 13.33 3.09
C ARG A 592 53.77 14.46 4.15
N PRO A 593 54.98 15.07 4.48
CA PRO A 593 55.02 16.14 5.50
C PRO A 593 54.21 17.39 5.09
N ASP A 594 54.08 17.63 3.80
CA ASP A 594 53.27 18.68 3.22
C ASP A 594 51.78 18.56 3.54
N LEU A 595 51.31 17.37 3.92
CA LEU A 595 49.93 17.10 4.31
C LEU A 595 49.68 17.12 5.83
N LEU A 596 50.70 17.29 6.65
CA LEU A 596 50.58 17.25 8.11
C LEU A 596 49.65 18.35 8.66
N ASP A 597 49.76 19.58 8.14
CA ASP A 597 48.94 20.71 8.56
C ASP A 597 47.49 20.50 8.14
N LYS A 598 47.23 20.00 6.92
CA LYS A 598 45.89 19.66 6.44
C LYS A 598 45.26 18.58 7.30
N ARG A 599 46.02 17.51 7.60
CA ARG A 599 45.56 16.43 8.47
C ARG A 599 45.21 16.95 9.86
N SER A 600 46.07 17.75 10.48
CA SER A 600 45.83 18.36 11.80
C SER A 600 44.62 19.26 11.78
N PHE A 601 44.47 20.08 10.77
CA PHE A 601 43.28 20.93 10.58
C PHE A 601 41.98 20.11 10.49
N GLY A 602 41.97 19.02 9.72
CA GLY A 602 40.80 18.16 9.60
C GLY A 602 40.42 17.49 10.94
N TYR A 603 41.44 16.97 11.67
CA TYR A 603 41.19 16.43 12.99
C TYR A 603 40.63 17.47 13.95
N GLN A 604 41.20 18.67 13.98
CA GLN A 604 40.71 19.77 14.85
C GLN A 604 39.23 20.13 14.55
N LYS A 605 38.88 20.19 13.27
CA LYS A 605 37.47 20.45 12.87
C LYS A 605 36.51 19.37 13.35
N ILE A 606 36.87 18.09 13.18
CA ILE A 606 36.03 16.97 13.59
C ILE A 606 35.94 16.87 15.11
N ASP A 607 37.07 17.05 15.81
CA ASP A 607 37.12 17.07 17.28
C ASP A 607 36.23 18.18 17.84
N GLN A 608 36.27 19.37 17.26
CA GLN A 608 35.42 20.48 17.66
C GLN A 608 33.92 20.12 17.51
N LEU A 609 33.53 19.57 16.35
CA LEU A 609 32.13 19.15 16.12
C LEU A 609 31.67 18.07 17.12
N ALA A 610 32.60 17.16 17.48
CA ALA A 610 32.31 16.10 18.45
C ALA A 610 32.18 16.66 19.89
N GLN A 611 33.10 17.57 20.30
CA GLN A 611 33.08 18.22 21.62
C GLN A 611 31.82 19.09 21.77
N ASP A 612 31.42 19.81 20.73
CA ASP A 612 30.21 20.61 20.71
C ASP A 612 28.93 19.74 20.65
N GLY A 613 29.05 18.43 20.52
CA GLY A 613 27.91 17.52 20.39
C GLY A 613 27.11 17.71 19.10
N LYS A 614 27.73 18.27 18.05
CA LYS A 614 27.12 18.46 16.73
C LYS A 614 27.27 17.23 15.84
N LEU A 615 28.30 16.41 16.04
CA LEU A 615 28.55 15.20 15.26
C LEU A 615 28.91 14.02 16.19
N ILE A 616 28.06 13.01 16.18
CA ILE A 616 28.21 11.79 16.98
C ILE A 616 28.32 10.60 16.02
N VAL A 617 29.42 9.85 16.10
CA VAL A 617 29.61 8.64 15.29
C VAL A 617 29.52 7.42 16.20
N LYS A 618 28.69 6.45 15.84
CA LYS A 618 28.53 5.15 16.48
C LYS A 618 28.64 4.04 15.45
N ASP A 619 29.28 2.96 15.79
CA ASP A 619 29.43 1.80 14.92
C ASP A 619 28.73 0.55 15.50
N ALA A 620 28.77 -0.54 14.75
CA ALA A 620 28.15 -1.79 15.15
C ALA A 620 28.70 -2.38 16.45
N SER A 621 29.90 -1.99 16.90
CA SER A 621 30.46 -2.44 18.19
C SER A 621 29.69 -1.86 19.39
N ALA A 622 29.08 -0.69 19.19
CA ALA A 622 28.19 -0.07 20.21
C ALA A 622 26.76 -0.62 20.16
N GLY A 623 26.33 -1.21 19.04
CA GLY A 623 25.02 -1.81 18.81
C GLY A 623 24.60 -1.68 17.35
N GLY A 624 24.11 -2.76 16.75
CA GLY A 624 23.74 -2.84 15.32
C GLY A 624 22.24 -3.03 15.06
N SER A 625 21.35 -2.70 16.00
CA SER A 625 19.90 -2.89 15.87
C SER A 625 19.14 -1.57 15.75
N LEU A 626 17.92 -1.62 15.20
CA LEU A 626 17.02 -0.46 15.15
C LEU A 626 16.65 0.06 16.54
N ALA A 627 16.45 -0.83 17.51
CA ALA A 627 16.14 -0.46 18.89
C ALA A 627 17.30 0.31 19.53
N TYR A 628 18.56 -0.05 19.22
CA TYR A 628 19.71 0.73 19.63
C TYR A 628 19.73 2.10 18.98
N GLY A 629 19.47 2.18 17.65
CA GLY A 629 19.36 3.45 16.93
C GLY A 629 18.29 4.37 17.50
N GLU A 630 17.12 3.84 17.83
CA GLU A 630 16.05 4.59 18.50
C GLU A 630 16.49 5.09 19.88
N SER A 631 17.18 4.26 20.66
CA SER A 631 17.71 4.66 21.97
C SER A 631 18.74 5.78 21.86
N LEU A 632 19.59 5.78 20.84
CA LEU A 632 20.52 6.88 20.55
C LEU A 632 19.75 8.18 20.26
N VAL A 633 18.75 8.13 19.40
CA VAL A 633 17.93 9.30 19.07
C VAL A 633 17.30 9.86 20.32
N LYS A 634 16.61 9.03 21.10
CA LYS A 634 15.99 9.45 22.35
C LYS A 634 17.00 10.06 23.32
N TYR A 635 18.13 9.38 23.56
CA TYR A 635 19.18 9.87 24.48
C TYR A 635 19.70 11.25 24.11
N TYR A 636 20.00 11.48 22.81
CA TYR A 636 20.54 12.76 22.37
C TYR A 636 19.46 13.84 22.25
N GLN A 637 18.21 13.49 21.98
CA GLN A 637 17.09 14.44 22.04
C GLN A 637 16.87 14.94 23.48
N ASP A 638 16.88 14.03 24.45
CA ASP A 638 16.78 14.40 25.88
C ASP A 638 17.98 15.22 26.34
N LYS A 639 19.19 14.91 25.86
CA LYS A 639 20.43 15.61 26.19
C LYS A 639 20.54 17.01 25.59
N TYR A 640 19.99 17.20 24.36
CA TYR A 640 20.06 18.44 23.62
C TYR A 640 18.66 18.90 23.18
N PRO A 641 17.77 19.28 24.13
CA PRO A 641 16.36 19.54 23.82
C PRO A 641 16.11 20.71 22.84
N ASN A 642 17.11 21.60 22.69
CA ASN A 642 17.04 22.75 21.79
C ASN A 642 17.74 22.50 20.43
N ARG A 643 18.10 21.24 20.11
CA ARG A 643 18.76 20.90 18.86
C ARG A 643 17.93 19.92 18.05
N GLN A 644 17.89 20.15 16.78
CA GLN A 644 17.31 19.19 15.82
C GLN A 644 18.22 17.96 15.71
N ILE A 645 17.71 16.80 16.07
CA ILE A 645 18.44 15.54 15.85
C ILE A 645 18.33 15.17 14.37
N VAL A 646 19.45 14.73 13.78
CA VAL A 646 19.51 14.19 12.43
C VAL A 646 20.15 12.81 12.49
N TYR A 647 19.42 11.77 12.09
CA TYR A 647 19.89 10.39 12.23
C TYR A 647 20.29 9.79 10.88
N PHE A 648 21.57 9.39 10.78
CA PHE A 648 22.14 8.70 9.64
C PHE A 648 22.33 7.22 9.94
N LEU A 649 21.92 6.35 8.99
CA LEU A 649 22.01 4.90 9.10
C LEU A 649 22.71 4.32 7.85
N ASP A 650 23.93 3.82 8.02
CA ASP A 650 24.74 3.20 6.96
C ASP A 650 25.23 1.81 7.43
N ASN A 651 24.73 0.72 6.95
CA ASN A 651 23.86 0.37 5.86
C ASN A 651 22.55 -0.28 6.41
N PHE A 652 21.40 0.09 5.83
CA PHE A 652 20.08 -0.38 6.26
C PHE A 652 19.92 -1.91 6.18
N HIS A 653 20.49 -2.56 5.16
CA HIS A 653 20.37 -4.00 4.95
C HIS A 653 21.24 -4.84 5.90
N LYS A 654 22.19 -4.23 6.60
CA LYS A 654 23.10 -4.91 7.54
C LYS A 654 22.67 -4.82 8.99
N LEU A 655 21.50 -4.25 9.26
CA LEU A 655 20.93 -4.21 10.60
C LEU A 655 20.70 -5.62 11.14
N ASN A 656 21.11 -5.82 12.40
CA ASN A 656 20.89 -7.06 13.12
C ASN A 656 19.45 -7.11 13.69
N GLU A 657 18.84 -8.30 13.65
CA GLU A 657 17.60 -8.56 14.36
C GLU A 657 17.86 -8.75 15.85
N ALA A 658 16.89 -8.35 16.66
CA ALA A 658 16.74 -8.92 17.98
C ALA A 658 16.43 -10.43 17.81
N SER A 659 17.25 -11.27 18.44
CA SER A 659 17.20 -12.74 18.33
C SER A 659 15.77 -13.30 18.39
N GLY A 660 15.31 -13.97 17.35
CA GLY A 660 14.06 -14.71 17.35
C GLY A 660 13.33 -14.84 16.01
N MET A 661 13.70 -14.11 14.96
CA MET A 661 13.13 -14.31 13.62
C MET A 661 14.00 -15.27 12.80
N SER A 662 13.38 -16.23 12.12
CA SER A 662 14.10 -17.16 11.26
C SER A 662 14.56 -16.47 9.97
N GLU A 663 15.77 -16.75 9.52
CA GLU A 663 16.41 -16.26 8.29
C GLU A 663 15.62 -16.50 6.97
N LYS A 664 14.43 -17.08 7.04
CA LYS A 664 13.69 -17.53 5.86
C LYS A 664 12.91 -16.42 5.13
N ASP A 665 12.85 -15.18 5.64
CA ASP A 665 12.01 -14.16 5.03
C ASP A 665 12.65 -12.74 5.10
N GLU A 666 13.75 -12.55 4.36
CA GLU A 666 14.45 -11.25 4.25
C GLU A 666 13.51 -10.11 3.81
N ARG A 667 12.49 -10.40 2.99
CA ARG A 667 11.49 -9.42 2.57
C ARG A 667 10.64 -8.90 3.71
N LEU A 668 10.16 -9.79 4.58
CA LEU A 668 9.36 -9.41 5.74
C LEU A 668 10.21 -8.61 6.74
N LYS A 669 11.47 -8.98 6.89
CA LYS A 669 12.46 -8.27 7.71
C LYS A 669 12.65 -6.82 7.22
N ILE A 670 12.98 -6.63 5.96
CA ILE A 670 13.19 -5.30 5.36
C ILE A 670 11.92 -4.45 5.42
N LYS A 671 10.75 -5.05 5.19
CA LYS A 671 9.45 -4.39 5.34
C LYS A 671 9.22 -3.89 6.77
N SER A 672 9.47 -4.75 7.75
CA SER A 672 9.35 -4.41 9.17
C SER A 672 10.31 -3.29 9.56
N PHE A 673 11.56 -3.34 9.10
CA PHE A 673 12.57 -2.33 9.38
C PHE A 673 12.24 -0.97 8.77
N SER A 674 11.78 -0.96 7.50
CA SER A 674 11.37 0.26 6.83
C SER A 674 10.23 0.97 7.56
N HIS A 675 9.22 0.21 7.93
CA HIS A 675 8.09 0.72 8.70
C HIS A 675 8.49 1.23 10.09
N TYR A 676 9.39 0.51 10.76
CA TYR A 676 9.93 0.93 12.06
C TYR A 676 10.71 2.25 11.95
N VAL A 677 11.61 2.38 11.00
CA VAL A 677 12.38 3.61 10.78
C VAL A 677 11.46 4.79 10.51
N LYS A 678 10.43 4.61 9.67
CA LYS A 678 9.47 5.67 9.36
C LYS A 678 8.65 6.08 10.57
N ASN A 679 8.02 5.12 11.26
CA ASN A 679 7.00 5.44 12.27
C ASN A 679 7.60 5.59 13.68
N ASN A 680 8.55 4.71 14.04
CA ASN A 680 9.08 4.66 15.39
C ASN A 680 10.34 5.52 15.59
N ILE A 681 10.98 5.97 14.50
CA ILE A 681 12.13 6.87 14.60
C ILE A 681 11.79 8.23 13.99
N ALA A 682 11.54 8.32 12.68
CA ALA A 682 11.35 9.61 12.02
C ALA A 682 10.13 10.37 12.55
N VAL A 683 8.94 9.75 12.50
CA VAL A 683 7.68 10.40 12.90
C VAL A 683 7.56 10.53 14.41
N LYS A 684 7.92 9.48 15.17
CA LYS A 684 7.78 9.49 16.64
C LYS A 684 8.63 10.58 17.32
N TYR A 685 9.82 10.84 16.79
CA TYR A 685 10.78 11.81 17.38
C TYR A 685 10.86 13.12 16.58
N HIS A 686 10.02 13.28 15.55
CA HIS A 686 10.01 14.47 14.66
C HIS A 686 11.39 14.81 14.11
N ILE A 687 12.08 13.82 13.53
CA ILE A 687 13.43 13.96 12.99
C ILE A 687 13.55 13.46 11.55
N PRO A 688 14.53 13.98 10.79
CA PRO A 688 14.93 13.36 9.54
C PRO A 688 15.82 12.13 9.80
N VAL A 689 15.52 11.06 9.08
CA VAL A 689 16.35 9.85 9.01
C VAL A 689 16.87 9.68 7.61
N ILE A 690 18.18 9.55 7.45
CA ILE A 690 18.85 9.34 6.17
C ILE A 690 19.50 7.96 6.19
N ALA A 691 19.13 7.07 5.26
CA ALA A 691 19.67 5.71 5.23
C ALA A 691 20.22 5.32 3.85
N THR A 692 21.25 4.48 3.82
CA THR A 692 21.71 3.84 2.58
C THR A 692 20.98 2.51 2.37
N VAL A 693 20.64 2.23 1.11
CA VAL A 693 20.01 0.97 0.70
C VAL A 693 20.79 0.33 -0.45
N GLU A 694 20.80 -1.00 -0.47
CA GLU A 694 21.48 -1.78 -1.50
C GLU A 694 20.56 -2.17 -2.65
N TYR A 695 21.15 -2.47 -3.81
CA TYR A 695 20.41 -2.94 -4.97
C TYR A 695 20.59 -4.44 -5.19
N THR A 696 19.57 -5.08 -5.72
CA THR A 696 19.71 -6.33 -6.44
C THR A 696 20.66 -6.12 -7.66
N LYS A 697 21.25 -7.19 -8.18
CA LYS A 697 22.19 -7.11 -9.32
C LYS A 697 21.59 -6.27 -10.45
N LEU A 698 22.26 -5.16 -10.76
CA LEU A 698 21.96 -4.28 -11.89
C LEU A 698 22.82 -4.68 -13.09
N GLU A 699 22.25 -4.61 -14.29
CA GLU A 699 23.03 -4.67 -15.50
C GLU A 699 23.94 -3.43 -15.59
N PRO A 700 25.24 -3.58 -15.90
CA PRO A 700 26.22 -2.47 -15.85
C PRO A 700 25.83 -1.24 -16.67
N THR A 701 25.04 -1.43 -17.73
CA THR A 701 24.63 -0.36 -18.66
C THR A 701 23.33 0.33 -18.29
N LYS A 702 22.59 -0.21 -17.31
CA LYS A 702 21.29 0.35 -16.90
C LYS A 702 21.42 1.30 -15.73
N ARG A 703 20.71 2.44 -15.82
CA ARG A 703 20.55 3.36 -14.68
C ARG A 703 19.63 2.73 -13.65
N PRO A 704 19.93 2.89 -12.34
CA PRO A 704 19.07 2.37 -11.29
C PRO A 704 17.73 3.09 -11.24
N THR A 705 16.72 2.35 -10.82
CA THR A 705 15.35 2.83 -10.58
C THR A 705 14.84 2.27 -9.24
N ASN A 706 13.67 2.70 -8.78
CA ASN A 706 13.08 2.19 -7.55
C ASN A 706 12.96 0.65 -7.54
N ASN A 707 12.70 0.03 -8.68
CA ASN A 707 12.58 -1.43 -8.81
C ASN A 707 13.89 -2.20 -8.53
N ASN A 708 15.02 -1.51 -8.45
CA ASN A 708 16.32 -2.12 -8.20
C ASN A 708 16.71 -2.16 -6.73
N VAL A 709 15.96 -1.48 -5.86
CA VAL A 709 16.21 -1.54 -4.42
C VAL A 709 15.93 -2.97 -3.93
N ALA A 710 16.91 -3.59 -3.29
CA ALA A 710 16.82 -4.96 -2.85
C ALA A 710 15.64 -5.17 -1.91
N GLU A 711 14.84 -6.19 -2.18
CA GLU A 711 13.76 -6.70 -1.34
C GLU A 711 12.57 -5.74 -1.07
N SER A 712 12.42 -4.55 -1.76
CA SER A 712 11.54 -3.58 -1.14
C SER A 712 10.73 -2.61 -2.01
N VAL A 713 9.59 -3.06 -2.39
CA VAL A 713 8.42 -2.19 -2.58
C VAL A 713 8.13 -1.37 -1.30
N SER A 714 8.38 -1.90 -0.09
CA SER A 714 8.10 -1.24 1.19
C SER A 714 8.98 -0.02 1.48
N ILE A 715 10.29 -0.06 1.22
CA ILE A 715 11.15 1.12 1.39
C ILE A 715 10.69 2.26 0.48
N GLU A 716 10.29 1.93 -0.76
CA GLU A 716 9.73 2.92 -1.67
C GLU A 716 8.47 3.57 -1.11
N TYR A 717 7.56 2.80 -0.49
CA TYR A 717 6.34 3.35 0.10
C TYR A 717 6.63 4.21 1.34
N ASP A 718 7.50 3.77 2.22
CA ASP A 718 7.77 4.40 3.51
C ASP A 718 8.63 5.65 3.38
N CYS A 719 9.63 5.68 2.49
CA CYS A 719 10.48 6.86 2.34
C CYS A 719 9.75 8.07 1.73
N ASN A 720 10.17 9.27 2.14
CA ASN A 720 9.71 10.54 1.57
C ASN A 720 10.54 10.95 0.35
N LEU A 721 11.82 10.57 0.34
CA LEU A 721 12.75 10.84 -0.75
C LEU A 721 13.58 9.60 -1.05
N MET A 722 13.68 9.21 -2.32
CA MET A 722 14.53 8.14 -2.80
C MET A 722 15.50 8.69 -3.84
N CYS A 723 16.79 8.62 -3.53
CA CYS A 723 17.89 9.01 -4.41
C CYS A 723 18.61 7.77 -4.93
N HIS A 724 18.97 7.74 -6.20
CA HIS A 724 19.71 6.65 -6.83
C HIS A 724 21.06 7.14 -7.30
N LEU A 725 22.14 6.49 -6.82
CA LEU A 725 23.50 6.76 -7.26
C LEU A 725 23.90 5.82 -8.38
N TYR A 726 24.47 6.38 -9.44
CA TYR A 726 25.08 5.65 -10.54
C TYR A 726 26.52 6.12 -10.78
N ASN A 727 27.44 5.17 -10.73
CA ASN A 727 28.87 5.36 -11.02
C ASN A 727 29.22 4.62 -12.31
N ASP A 728 29.31 5.36 -13.40
CA ASP A 728 29.57 4.81 -14.73
C ASP A 728 30.97 4.14 -14.84
N MET A 729 31.96 4.72 -14.18
CA MET A 729 33.31 4.14 -14.16
C MET A 729 33.37 2.81 -13.41
N HIS A 730 32.59 2.67 -12.33
CA HIS A 730 32.49 1.39 -11.61
C HIS A 730 31.73 0.36 -12.44
N ALA A 731 30.68 0.78 -13.12
CA ALA A 731 29.82 -0.10 -13.90
C ALA A 731 30.44 -0.55 -15.24
N GLN A 732 31.15 0.32 -15.96
CA GLN A 732 31.62 0.10 -17.31
C GLN A 732 33.16 0.13 -17.47
N GLY A 733 33.90 0.45 -16.42
CA GLY A 733 35.37 0.50 -16.43
C GLY A 733 35.89 1.46 -17.48
N ALA A 734 36.77 0.98 -18.34
CA ALA A 734 37.41 1.78 -19.41
C ALA A 734 36.39 2.34 -20.44
N ALA A 735 35.22 1.72 -20.58
CA ALA A 735 34.15 2.15 -21.48
C ALA A 735 33.25 3.25 -20.90
N ALA A 736 33.50 3.67 -19.67
CA ALA A 736 32.72 4.71 -19.00
C ALA A 736 32.74 6.02 -19.79
N LYS A 737 31.59 6.67 -19.84
CA LYS A 737 31.39 7.95 -20.53
C LYS A 737 31.17 9.11 -19.56
N LEU A 738 30.76 8.79 -18.31
CA LEU A 738 30.53 9.78 -17.27
C LEU A 738 31.71 9.77 -16.29
N TYR A 739 32.62 10.73 -16.43
CA TYR A 739 33.80 10.92 -15.60
C TYR A 739 34.25 12.39 -15.66
N HIS A 740 35.03 12.82 -14.70
CA HIS A 740 35.74 14.09 -14.77
C HIS A 740 37.28 13.87 -14.84
N ARG A 741 37.99 14.89 -15.27
CA ARG A 741 39.45 14.85 -15.34
C ARG A 741 40.06 15.77 -14.29
N THR A 742 41.10 15.30 -13.65
CA THR A 742 41.87 16.06 -12.67
C THR A 742 43.36 15.72 -12.77
N ILE A 743 44.18 16.56 -12.17
CA ILE A 743 45.63 16.31 -12.12
C ILE A 743 45.96 15.75 -10.74
N VAL A 744 46.56 14.55 -10.70
CA VAL A 744 47.07 13.91 -9.50
C VAL A 744 48.55 13.63 -9.73
N ASP A 745 49.40 14.14 -8.83
CA ASP A 745 50.86 14.00 -8.93
C ASP A 745 51.46 14.41 -10.26
N GLY A 746 50.84 15.39 -10.95
CA GLY A 746 51.31 15.91 -12.24
C GLY A 746 50.79 15.16 -13.47
N GLU A 747 50.03 14.08 -13.28
CA GLU A 747 49.41 13.32 -14.36
C GLU A 747 47.89 13.57 -14.43
N GLU A 748 47.35 13.66 -15.67
CA GLU A 748 45.91 13.75 -15.87
C GLU A 748 45.28 12.38 -15.66
N VAL A 749 44.35 12.30 -14.67
CA VAL A 749 43.64 11.08 -14.35
C VAL A 749 42.12 11.27 -14.55
N ARG A 750 41.42 10.17 -14.87
CA ARG A 750 39.98 10.14 -14.91
C ARG A 750 39.45 9.68 -13.56
N LEU A 751 38.55 10.46 -12.98
CA LEU A 751 37.85 10.11 -11.75
C LEU A 751 36.33 10.02 -11.99
N PRO A 752 35.59 9.27 -11.17
CA PRO A 752 34.15 9.10 -11.34
C PRO A 752 33.40 10.42 -11.23
N ARG A 753 32.46 10.67 -12.14
CA ARG A 753 31.35 11.60 -11.94
C ARG A 753 30.12 10.78 -11.63
N ILE A 754 29.49 11.06 -10.50
CA ILE A 754 28.33 10.33 -10.01
C ILE A 754 27.06 11.02 -10.49
N GLU A 755 26.17 10.27 -11.13
CA GLU A 755 24.80 10.68 -11.40
C GLU A 755 23.93 10.33 -10.20
N MET A 756 23.27 11.32 -9.61
CA MET A 756 22.24 11.11 -8.57
C MET A 756 20.90 11.45 -9.17
N SER A 757 20.05 10.45 -9.35
CA SER A 757 18.69 10.62 -9.86
C SER A 757 17.66 10.47 -8.73
N ILE A 758 16.57 11.20 -8.83
CA ILE A 758 15.48 11.18 -7.85
C ILE A 758 14.38 10.22 -8.30
N GLY A 759 14.25 9.10 -7.62
CA GLY A 759 13.22 8.09 -7.90
C GLY A 759 11.87 8.41 -7.26
N LYS A 760 11.88 9.10 -6.11
CA LYS A 760 10.69 9.55 -5.40
C LYS A 760 11.01 10.84 -4.65
N ASN A 761 10.10 11.81 -4.68
CA ASN A 761 10.23 13.03 -3.91
C ASN A 761 8.83 13.51 -3.46
N LYS A 762 8.60 13.47 -2.14
CA LYS A 762 7.40 14.02 -1.48
C LYS A 762 7.70 15.36 -0.77
N ILE A 763 8.95 15.82 -0.80
CA ILE A 763 9.41 17.03 -0.11
C ILE A 763 9.28 18.22 -1.07
N THR A 764 9.78 18.04 -2.30
CA THR A 764 9.75 19.07 -3.35
C THR A 764 9.25 18.51 -4.68
N SER A 765 9.04 19.36 -5.67
CA SER A 765 8.63 18.95 -7.03
C SER A 765 9.81 18.42 -7.89
N PHE A 766 11.04 18.49 -7.40
CA PHE A 766 12.22 18.06 -8.18
C PHE A 766 12.23 16.55 -8.38
N LYS A 767 12.29 16.11 -9.64
CA LYS A 767 12.31 14.69 -10.04
C LYS A 767 13.38 14.39 -11.10
N ASP A 768 14.42 15.16 -11.14
CA ASP A 768 15.45 15.07 -12.16
C ASP A 768 16.79 14.55 -11.59
N LYS A 769 17.88 14.81 -12.25
CA LYS A 769 19.22 14.32 -11.97
C LYS A 769 20.14 15.44 -11.50
N MET A 770 21.10 15.07 -10.67
CA MET A 770 22.22 15.90 -10.24
C MET A 770 23.51 15.17 -10.53
N TYR A 771 24.58 15.92 -10.74
CA TYR A 771 25.90 15.38 -11.00
C TYR A 771 26.93 15.88 -9.99
N PHE A 772 27.79 14.96 -9.58
CA PHE A 772 28.84 15.24 -8.61
C PHE A 772 30.17 14.68 -9.08
N ASP A 773 31.23 15.46 -9.06
CA ASP A 773 32.58 14.97 -9.21
C ASP A 773 33.02 14.29 -7.92
N PHE A 774 33.35 13.02 -8.02
CA PHE A 774 33.71 12.19 -6.90
C PHE A 774 35.19 11.89 -6.87
N TYR A 775 35.82 12.08 -5.71
CA TYR A 775 37.19 11.80 -5.39
C TYR A 775 37.27 10.61 -4.44
N PRO A 776 37.38 9.37 -4.96
CA PRO A 776 37.29 8.16 -4.12
C PRO A 776 38.35 8.09 -3.04
N ALA A 777 39.59 8.50 -3.34
CA ALA A 777 40.68 8.44 -2.40
C ALA A 777 40.51 9.34 -1.16
N SER A 778 39.77 10.43 -1.29
CA SER A 778 39.47 11.38 -0.20
C SER A 778 38.02 11.30 0.26
N SER A 779 37.19 10.43 -0.30
CA SER A 779 35.73 10.36 -0.07
C SER A 779 34.98 11.67 -0.29
N MET A 780 35.47 12.54 -1.13
CA MET A 780 34.88 13.87 -1.32
C MET A 780 33.96 13.94 -2.54
N TYR A 781 32.93 14.75 -2.40
CA TYR A 781 32.00 15.10 -3.47
C TYR A 781 32.05 16.62 -3.74
N ARG A 782 32.06 16.99 -5.02
CA ARG A 782 31.90 18.37 -5.46
C ARG A 782 30.74 18.46 -6.45
N CYS A 783 29.93 19.49 -6.35
CA CYS A 783 28.82 19.71 -7.28
C CYS A 783 29.38 19.97 -8.70
N CYS A 784 28.73 19.34 -9.68
CA CYS A 784 29.00 19.57 -11.09
C CYS A 784 27.75 20.14 -11.77
N ASP A 785 27.92 21.19 -12.56
CA ASP A 785 26.79 21.73 -13.33
C ASP A 785 26.28 20.68 -14.33
N ARG A 786 24.98 20.56 -14.38
CA ARG A 786 24.30 19.59 -15.23
C ARG A 786 24.66 19.78 -16.72
N SER A 787 24.70 21.02 -17.20
CA SER A 787 25.06 21.33 -18.58
C SER A 787 26.46 20.82 -18.91
N VAL A 788 27.45 20.99 -18.03
CA VAL A 788 28.79 20.47 -18.21
C VAL A 788 28.82 18.95 -18.28
N ALA A 789 28.11 18.29 -17.37
CA ALA A 789 28.04 16.82 -17.34
C ALA A 789 27.35 16.23 -18.58
N GLU A 790 26.25 16.82 -19.03
CA GLU A 790 25.50 16.35 -20.20
C GLU A 790 26.23 16.65 -21.53
N ASP A 791 26.92 17.79 -21.64
CA ASP A 791 27.75 18.12 -22.82
C ASP A 791 28.94 17.17 -22.95
N GLU A 792 29.62 16.85 -21.85
CA GLU A 792 30.70 15.88 -21.84
C GLU A 792 30.21 14.46 -22.18
N LEU A 793 29.07 14.05 -21.64
CA LEU A 793 28.44 12.76 -21.95
C LEU A 793 28.11 12.67 -23.45
N SER A 794 27.47 13.70 -23.98
CA SER A 794 27.08 13.79 -25.40
C SER A 794 28.32 13.73 -26.32
N SER A 795 29.39 14.42 -25.94
CA SER A 795 30.66 14.39 -26.67
C SER A 795 31.32 13.01 -26.65
N ALA A 796 31.30 12.33 -25.50
CA ALA A 796 31.83 10.97 -25.36
C ALA A 796 31.01 9.96 -26.18
N GLU A 797 29.69 10.14 -26.28
CA GLU A 797 28.81 9.32 -27.14
C GLU A 797 29.07 9.52 -28.62
N GLN A 798 29.30 10.75 -29.06
CA GLN A 798 29.66 11.05 -30.47
C GLN A 798 30.98 10.41 -30.86
N VAL A 799 32.01 10.49 -30.01
CA VAL A 799 33.30 9.84 -30.23
C VAL A 799 33.18 8.33 -30.32
N SER A 800 32.37 7.74 -29.47
CA SER A 800 32.10 6.29 -29.47
C SER A 800 31.37 5.83 -30.75
N ARG A 801 30.41 6.61 -31.26
CA ARG A 801 29.73 6.34 -32.54
C ARG A 801 30.67 6.44 -33.70
N GLN A 802 31.49 7.47 -33.74
CA GLN A 802 32.50 7.66 -34.83
C GLN A 802 33.54 6.54 -34.87
N SER A 803 34.00 6.08 -33.70
CA SER A 803 34.93 4.95 -33.60
C SER A 803 34.31 3.63 -34.06
N PHE A 804 33.04 3.41 -33.77
CA PHE A 804 32.26 2.24 -34.21
C PHE A 804 32.00 2.26 -35.72
N ASP A 805 31.68 3.42 -36.28
CA ASP A 805 31.51 3.58 -37.74
C ASP A 805 32.83 3.45 -38.51
N ASN A 806 33.93 3.93 -37.95
CA ASN A 806 35.26 3.76 -38.52
C ASN A 806 35.75 2.29 -38.45
N SER A 807 35.41 1.56 -37.39
CA SER A 807 35.70 0.12 -37.27
C SER A 807 34.90 -0.72 -38.26
N LYS A 808 33.65 -0.34 -38.56
CA LYS A 808 32.83 -0.97 -39.62
C LYS A 808 33.36 -0.66 -41.03
N ARG A 809 33.98 0.50 -41.26
CA ARG A 809 34.58 0.88 -42.54
C ARG A 809 35.95 0.23 -42.77
N ALA A 810 36.63 -0.24 -41.73
CA ALA A 810 37.98 -0.83 -41.77
C ALA A 810 38.00 -2.36 -41.97
N THR A 811 36.89 -3.02 -42.28
CA THR A 811 36.88 -4.45 -42.65
C THR A 811 37.00 -4.59 -44.16
N PRO A 812 38.19 -4.84 -44.74
CA PRO A 812 38.29 -5.16 -46.14
C PRO A 812 37.75 -6.57 -46.38
N GLY A 813 36.91 -6.70 -47.44
CA GLY A 813 36.47 -7.99 -47.94
C GLY A 813 37.61 -8.93 -48.30
N GLY A 814 37.99 -9.81 -47.42
CA GLY A 814 38.88 -10.93 -47.68
C GLY A 814 38.09 -12.09 -48.33
N ARG A 815 38.19 -12.26 -49.64
CA ARG A 815 37.84 -13.48 -50.35
C ARG A 815 38.57 -14.67 -49.72
N MET A 816 37.80 -15.63 -49.21
CA MET A 816 38.35 -16.98 -48.98
C MET A 816 38.62 -17.65 -50.32
N VAL A 817 39.93 -17.83 -50.59
CA VAL A 817 40.37 -18.80 -51.62
C VAL A 817 40.45 -20.17 -50.91
N GLY A 818 39.67 -21.11 -51.35
CA GLY A 818 39.74 -22.48 -50.87
C GLY A 818 41.03 -23.17 -51.39
N VAL A 819 41.68 -23.91 -50.51
CA VAL A 819 42.64 -24.96 -50.88
C VAL A 819 42.29 -26.21 -50.10
N LYS A 820 42.22 -27.29 -50.83
CA LYS A 820 41.85 -28.67 -50.61
C LYS A 820 42.17 -29.31 -49.26
#